data_d7a1e23b22ff086baf2410440615d4be
#
_entry.id   d7a1e23b22ff086baf2410440615d4be
#
_cell.length_a   1.000
_cell.length_b   1.000
_cell.length_c   1.000
_cell.angle_alpha   90.00
_cell.angle_beta   90.00
_cell.angle_gamma   90.00
#
_symmetry.space_group_name_H-M   'P 1'
#
loop_
_entity.id
_entity.type
_entity.pdbx_description
1 polymer ?
#
loop_
_entity_poly.entity_id
_entity_poly.type
_entity_poly.pdbx_seq_one_letter_code
_entity_poly.pdbx_strand_id
1 'polypeptide(L)'
;MAKEQIAVAELITNIILGKTDGASRVDFFPQKPKFPFDKPYEQPFPRATPESQGISSDMLADLLRDLDTSHYTDMHHFMVLRNGKVICEANFAPYRSRIWHVTHSMCKSITGMAIGLLVEEGKLSLDENIYDIFQKKLNTFNKIFRPKVTVENLLTMTSGVTFNESGIVSGNDWLTSYLNSSITGTPGENFQYNSLNTYVLSAIVTERTGQSLTEYLEPRLFAPLGITRYFWETCPKGITKGGWGLFLCTEDMAKLGQLYLQKGKWNDQQIIPEFWVEVSTAKHKESIEGTFGYGYQLWMEARPGSFEFNGMLGQNVIVYPDMNMVVVTNAGNNELFQNCVMLNIIRKHFPRNFHPADILPENPCAQTLLNRLTAELENGIQAPQTLPSLRKGGWKKNPPGLRRSTNTRPNTWNYVKGLPAPNPYQFTQQLNGKVFELSPQSIGLFPLFIQIFHNNMTEGVQKISFSCEKGNFSVNFLESGEWHNIPTGLGKFKESWLTLHEESYLIAASGEFTTDENGTAVLKLDFTFLEECVRRKINIFFLPEDEILIRWYETPGKGMIMEGLESITEEISNNFLYGAFKGTGGLELLHRVMEQTIEPVSHGYLVTPAEMAPEQRSVSFLNESDCGELSAEPSETTTTSYSAESL
;
A
#
# COMPACT_ATOMS: atom_id res chain seq x y z
N MET A 1 27.19 -1.90 -9.80
CA MET A 1 26.50 -1.77 -11.11
C MET A 1 26.39 -3.10 -11.86
N ALA A 2 27.47 -3.73 -12.31
CA ALA A 2 27.28 -4.98 -13.11
C ALA A 2 26.62 -6.14 -12.34
N LYS A 3 26.88 -6.31 -11.04
CA LYS A 3 26.27 -7.38 -10.23
C LYS A 3 24.79 -7.16 -9.97
N GLU A 4 24.39 -5.92 -9.66
CA GLU A 4 23.00 -5.56 -9.40
C GLU A 4 22.15 -5.72 -10.66
N GLN A 5 22.67 -5.22 -11.79
CA GLN A 5 21.99 -5.37 -13.10
C GLN A 5 21.81 -6.82 -13.52
N ILE A 6 22.82 -7.67 -13.29
CA ILE A 6 22.71 -9.11 -13.55
C ILE A 6 21.66 -9.75 -12.65
N ALA A 7 21.62 -9.40 -11.36
CA ALA A 7 20.66 -9.96 -10.43
C ALA A 7 19.20 -9.59 -10.78
N VAL A 8 18.97 -8.34 -11.19
CA VAL A 8 17.65 -7.90 -11.67
C VAL A 8 17.26 -8.62 -12.96
N ALA A 9 18.18 -8.74 -13.91
CA ALA A 9 17.93 -9.48 -15.15
C ALA A 9 17.63 -10.97 -14.90
N GLU A 10 18.32 -11.59 -13.94
CA GLU A 10 18.03 -12.95 -13.50
C GLU A 10 16.67 -13.07 -12.83
N LEU A 11 16.32 -12.15 -11.92
CA LEU A 11 15.01 -12.12 -11.29
C LEU A 11 13.90 -12.04 -12.34
N ILE A 12 13.97 -11.07 -13.26
CA ILE A 12 13.00 -10.92 -14.34
C ILE A 12 12.94 -12.20 -15.20
N THR A 13 14.09 -12.77 -15.55
CA THR A 13 14.15 -14.00 -16.36
C THR A 13 13.51 -15.18 -15.61
N ASN A 14 13.79 -15.33 -14.32
CA ASN A 14 13.22 -16.39 -13.49
C ASN A 14 11.70 -16.24 -13.36
N ILE A 15 11.19 -15.03 -13.14
CA ILE A 15 9.75 -14.75 -13.10
C ILE A 15 9.10 -15.11 -14.44
N ILE A 16 9.68 -14.70 -15.57
CA ILE A 16 9.18 -15.02 -16.93
C ILE A 16 9.15 -16.52 -17.17
N LEU A 17 10.13 -17.26 -16.67
CA LEU A 17 10.21 -18.71 -16.81
C LEU A 17 9.34 -19.48 -15.80
N GLY A 18 8.58 -18.77 -14.96
CA GLY A 18 7.77 -19.36 -13.89
C GLY A 18 8.59 -19.99 -12.77
N LYS A 19 9.87 -19.62 -12.65
CA LYS A 19 10.76 -20.05 -11.57
C LYS A 19 10.69 -19.01 -10.46
N THR A 20 9.81 -19.21 -9.53
CA THR A 20 9.62 -18.26 -8.43
C THR A 20 10.39 -18.66 -7.17
N ASP A 21 10.54 -19.96 -6.92
CA ASP A 21 11.47 -20.43 -5.90
C ASP A 21 12.92 -20.18 -6.33
N GLY A 22 13.69 -19.50 -5.47
CA GLY A 22 15.05 -19.07 -5.76
C GLY A 22 15.14 -18.03 -6.90
N ALA A 23 14.04 -17.33 -7.22
CA ALA A 23 14.04 -16.28 -8.25
C ALA A 23 14.94 -15.11 -7.88
N SER A 24 14.99 -14.74 -6.60
CA SER A 24 15.87 -13.71 -6.04
C SER A 24 17.15 -14.31 -5.47
N ARG A 25 18.23 -13.54 -5.48
CA ARG A 25 19.51 -13.89 -4.80
C ARG A 25 19.47 -13.60 -3.30
N VAL A 26 18.34 -13.14 -2.80
CA VAL A 26 18.14 -12.74 -1.40
C VAL A 26 17.39 -13.86 -0.70
N ASP A 27 17.91 -14.30 0.43
CA ASP A 27 17.23 -15.29 1.25
C ASP A 27 15.94 -14.69 1.82
N PHE A 28 14.85 -15.46 1.76
CA PHE A 28 13.60 -15.10 2.41
C PHE A 28 13.64 -15.56 3.87
N PHE A 29 13.24 -14.68 4.77
CA PHE A 29 13.05 -14.97 6.18
C PHE A 29 11.67 -14.47 6.60
N PRO A 30 10.79 -15.37 7.06
CA PRO A 30 9.49 -14.95 7.56
C PRO A 30 9.67 -14.06 8.79
N GLN A 31 9.03 -12.91 8.80
CA GLN A 31 9.14 -11.95 9.90
C GLN A 31 7.80 -11.27 10.23
N LYS A 32 6.84 -11.23 9.29
CA LYS A 32 5.56 -10.56 9.50
C LYS A 32 4.68 -11.41 10.44
N PRO A 33 4.37 -10.92 11.66
CA PRO A 33 3.43 -11.58 12.55
C PRO A 33 1.99 -11.41 12.07
N LYS A 34 1.08 -12.21 12.60
CA LYS A 34 -0.35 -11.94 12.47
C LYS A 34 -0.69 -10.62 13.14
N PHE A 35 -1.69 -9.94 12.57
CA PHE A 35 -2.22 -8.72 13.19
C PHE A 35 -2.65 -9.00 14.64
N PRO A 36 -2.18 -8.21 15.62
CA PRO A 36 -2.41 -8.47 17.04
C PRO A 36 -3.77 -7.92 17.49
N PHE A 37 -4.86 -8.65 17.23
CA PHE A 37 -6.20 -8.29 17.67
C PHE A 37 -6.35 -8.10 19.19
N ASP A 38 -5.51 -8.80 19.97
CA ASP A 38 -5.49 -8.77 21.43
C ASP A 38 -4.85 -7.52 22.02
N LYS A 39 -4.04 -6.79 21.26
CA LYS A 39 -3.46 -5.53 21.73
C LYS A 39 -4.52 -4.42 21.71
N PRO A 40 -4.63 -3.63 22.81
CA PRO A 40 -5.57 -2.51 22.84
C PRO A 40 -5.21 -1.45 21.80
N TYR A 41 -6.23 -0.73 21.33
CA TYR A 41 -6.05 0.49 20.57
C TYR A 41 -6.08 1.67 21.55
N GLU A 42 -4.95 2.36 21.70
CA GLU A 42 -4.75 3.35 22.75
C GLU A 42 -4.83 4.79 22.22
N GLN A 43 -5.26 5.72 23.06
CA GLN A 43 -5.33 7.15 22.83
C GLN A 43 -6.02 7.52 21.50
N PRO A 44 -7.27 7.06 21.23
CA PRO A 44 -7.99 7.48 20.05
C PRO A 44 -8.31 8.99 20.11
N PHE A 45 -8.32 9.64 18.96
CA PHE A 45 -8.77 11.04 18.90
C PHE A 45 -10.26 11.18 19.24
N PRO A 46 -10.67 12.28 19.89
CA PRO A 46 -12.09 12.61 20.02
C PRO A 46 -12.71 12.84 18.64
N ARG A 47 -13.99 12.49 18.48
CA ARG A 47 -14.77 12.73 17.26
C ARG A 47 -15.63 14.00 17.46
N ALA A 48 -15.86 14.73 16.37
CA ALA A 48 -16.70 15.93 16.38
C ALA A 48 -17.47 16.05 15.06
N THR A 49 -18.56 16.81 15.06
CA THR A 49 -19.23 17.17 13.81
C THR A 49 -18.33 18.07 12.97
N PRO A 50 -18.31 17.93 11.64
CA PRO A 50 -17.55 18.81 10.77
C PRO A 50 -17.86 20.29 10.99
N GLU A 51 -19.14 20.63 11.15
CA GLU A 51 -19.62 22.00 11.36
C GLU A 51 -19.04 22.60 12.64
N SER A 52 -18.98 21.82 13.74
CA SER A 52 -18.38 22.28 15.01
C SER A 52 -16.88 22.59 14.89
N GLN A 53 -16.26 22.12 13.85
CA GLN A 53 -14.86 22.38 13.50
C GLN A 53 -14.73 23.21 12.22
N GLY A 54 -15.79 23.93 11.79
CA GLY A 54 -15.78 24.90 10.71
C GLY A 54 -15.62 24.32 9.30
N ILE A 55 -15.88 23.03 9.11
CA ILE A 55 -15.92 22.33 7.82
C ILE A 55 -17.36 21.88 7.56
N SER A 56 -17.83 21.97 6.32
CA SER A 56 -19.17 21.52 5.97
C SER A 56 -19.22 20.01 5.76
N SER A 57 -20.22 19.33 6.34
CA SER A 57 -20.51 17.91 6.06
C SER A 57 -20.82 17.65 4.59
N ASP A 58 -21.47 18.58 3.87
CA ASP A 58 -21.72 18.47 2.43
C ASP A 58 -20.41 18.43 1.65
N MET A 59 -19.44 19.31 2.00
CA MET A 59 -18.13 19.33 1.34
C MET A 59 -17.38 18.01 1.54
N LEU A 60 -17.39 17.42 2.74
CA LEU A 60 -16.75 16.14 3.00
C LEU A 60 -17.48 14.99 2.29
N ALA A 61 -18.81 15.02 2.20
CA ALA A 61 -19.58 14.05 1.44
C ALA A 61 -19.26 14.14 -0.08
N ASP A 62 -19.11 15.34 -0.63
CA ASP A 62 -18.72 15.53 -2.02
C ASP A 62 -17.28 15.06 -2.29
N LEU A 63 -16.36 15.32 -1.36
CA LEU A 63 -14.99 14.81 -1.42
C LEU A 63 -14.96 13.27 -1.43
N LEU A 64 -15.68 12.62 -0.52
CA LEU A 64 -15.77 11.15 -0.48
C LEU A 64 -16.38 10.58 -1.76
N ARG A 65 -17.42 11.22 -2.33
CA ARG A 65 -17.99 10.80 -3.62
C ARG A 65 -17.01 10.96 -4.77
N ASP A 66 -16.28 12.09 -4.84
CA ASP A 66 -15.26 12.32 -5.87
C ASP A 66 -14.16 11.25 -5.80
N LEU A 67 -13.75 10.83 -4.57
CA LEU A 67 -12.80 9.75 -4.35
C LEU A 67 -13.37 8.39 -4.76
N ASP A 68 -14.59 8.06 -4.34
CA ASP A 68 -15.22 6.75 -4.62
C ASP A 68 -15.56 6.54 -6.09
N THR A 69 -16.04 7.58 -6.77
CA THR A 69 -16.46 7.51 -8.17
C THR A 69 -15.34 7.67 -9.18
N SER A 70 -14.16 8.10 -8.74
CA SER A 70 -12.98 8.23 -9.60
C SER A 70 -12.50 6.87 -10.09
N HIS A 71 -12.21 6.79 -11.37
CA HIS A 71 -11.65 5.57 -11.99
C HIS A 71 -10.17 5.35 -11.71
N TYR A 72 -9.52 6.33 -11.11
CA TYR A 72 -8.08 6.35 -10.84
C TYR A 72 -7.75 6.15 -9.37
N THR A 73 -8.78 6.05 -8.53
CA THR A 73 -8.63 5.84 -7.09
C THR A 73 -9.16 4.47 -6.69
N ASP A 74 -8.43 3.77 -5.83
CA ASP A 74 -8.85 2.57 -5.11
C ASP A 74 -8.60 2.84 -3.63
N MET A 75 -9.59 3.52 -3.01
CA MET A 75 -9.49 3.97 -1.63
C MET A 75 -9.68 2.81 -0.66
N HIS A 76 -8.89 2.81 0.43
CA HIS A 76 -9.02 1.87 1.53
C HIS A 76 -9.52 2.58 2.80
N HIS A 77 -8.82 3.65 3.20
CA HIS A 77 -9.21 4.46 4.34
C HIS A 77 -9.04 5.95 4.03
N PHE A 78 -9.89 6.75 4.62
CA PHE A 78 -9.82 8.20 4.57
C PHE A 78 -10.16 8.78 5.94
N MET A 79 -9.32 9.71 6.44
CA MET A 79 -9.56 10.36 7.71
C MET A 79 -9.18 11.85 7.64
N VAL A 80 -10.02 12.70 8.23
CA VAL A 80 -9.74 14.13 8.39
C VAL A 80 -9.83 14.49 9.86
N LEU A 81 -8.73 15.07 10.35
CA LEU A 81 -8.67 15.69 11.67
C LEU A 81 -8.63 17.20 11.53
N ARG A 82 -9.34 17.90 12.40
CA ARG A 82 -9.19 19.34 12.61
C ARG A 82 -9.25 19.68 14.09
N ASN A 83 -8.35 20.57 14.53
CA ASN A 83 -8.23 20.97 15.94
C ASN A 83 -8.07 19.75 16.88
N GLY A 84 -7.35 18.71 16.46
CA GLY A 84 -7.15 17.48 17.23
C GLY A 84 -8.39 16.59 17.37
N LYS A 85 -9.40 16.77 16.52
CA LYS A 85 -10.63 15.96 16.50
C LYS A 85 -10.87 15.36 15.12
N VAL A 86 -11.27 14.11 15.08
CA VAL A 86 -11.70 13.46 13.83
C VAL A 86 -13.07 14.02 13.44
N ILE A 87 -13.16 14.58 12.24
CA ILE A 87 -14.39 15.17 11.69
C ILE A 87 -14.95 14.37 10.51
N CYS A 88 -14.14 13.47 9.94
CA CYS A 88 -14.55 12.52 8.92
C CYS A 88 -13.67 11.29 9.01
N GLU A 89 -14.28 10.11 9.00
CA GLU A 89 -13.61 8.82 8.89
C GLU A 89 -14.42 7.95 7.94
N ALA A 90 -13.77 7.37 6.93
CA ALA A 90 -14.41 6.48 5.98
C ALA A 90 -13.53 5.25 5.72
N ASN A 91 -14.15 4.07 5.83
CA ASN A 91 -13.58 2.80 5.40
C ASN A 91 -14.22 2.41 4.07
N PHE A 92 -13.43 1.91 3.14
CA PHE A 92 -13.93 1.41 1.86
C PHE A 92 -13.84 -0.12 1.86
N ALA A 93 -14.98 -0.78 1.82
CA ALA A 93 -15.04 -2.24 1.94
C ALA A 93 -14.10 -2.96 0.96
N PRO A 94 -13.43 -4.00 1.44
CA PRO A 94 -13.53 -4.66 2.74
C PRO A 94 -12.57 -4.12 3.81
N TYR A 95 -11.85 -3.03 3.58
CA TYR A 95 -10.82 -2.50 4.46
C TYR A 95 -11.39 -1.90 5.75
N ARG A 96 -10.57 -1.92 6.82
CA ARG A 96 -10.92 -1.41 8.15
C ARG A 96 -9.74 -0.61 8.73
N SER A 97 -9.97 0.64 9.11
CA SER A 97 -8.94 1.57 9.59
C SER A 97 -8.21 1.13 10.88
N ARG A 98 -8.79 0.21 11.63
CA ARG A 98 -8.20 -0.36 12.86
C ARG A 98 -7.29 -1.57 12.63
N ILE A 99 -7.24 -2.09 11.41
CA ILE A 99 -6.22 -3.05 10.97
C ILE A 99 -5.04 -2.24 10.47
N TRP A 100 -3.83 -2.64 10.81
CA TRP A 100 -2.66 -1.99 10.25
C TRP A 100 -2.60 -2.14 8.74
N HIS A 101 -2.04 -1.14 8.09
CA HIS A 101 -1.87 -1.10 6.65
C HIS A 101 -0.42 -0.76 6.32
N VAL A 102 0.12 -1.33 5.24
CA VAL A 102 1.46 -0.99 4.77
C VAL A 102 1.54 0.50 4.45
N THR A 103 2.60 1.16 4.92
CA THR A 103 2.78 2.61 4.77
C THR A 103 3.68 2.99 3.61
N HIS A 104 4.39 2.00 3.04
CA HIS A 104 5.44 2.25 2.05
C HIS A 104 6.40 3.37 2.48
N SER A 105 6.71 4.29 1.58
CA SER A 105 7.67 5.39 1.81
C SER A 105 7.23 6.43 2.84
N MET A 106 5.97 6.43 3.28
CA MET A 106 5.49 7.33 4.35
C MET A 106 6.35 7.18 5.62
N CYS A 107 6.84 5.98 5.92
CA CYS A 107 7.68 5.71 7.09
C CYS A 107 9.07 6.40 7.05
N LYS A 108 9.50 6.93 5.91
CA LYS A 108 10.75 7.69 5.80
C LYS A 108 10.75 8.89 6.75
N SER A 109 9.61 9.56 6.87
CA SER A 109 9.45 10.68 7.79
C SER A 109 9.65 10.26 9.25
N ILE A 110 9.21 9.04 9.61
CA ILE A 110 9.41 8.47 10.95
C ILE A 110 10.90 8.16 11.20
N THR A 111 11.60 7.64 10.21
CA THR A 111 13.05 7.47 10.28
C THR A 111 13.75 8.83 10.43
N GLY A 112 13.26 9.86 9.74
CA GLY A 112 13.71 11.25 9.93
C GLY A 112 13.54 11.74 11.36
N MET A 113 12.41 11.42 12.02
CA MET A 113 12.18 11.74 13.44
C MET A 113 13.24 11.12 14.35
N ALA A 114 13.64 9.86 14.09
CA ALA A 114 14.71 9.21 14.86
C ALA A 114 16.05 9.92 14.70
N ILE A 115 16.36 10.43 13.51
CA ILE A 115 17.58 11.24 13.28
C ILE A 115 17.50 12.55 14.08
N GLY A 116 16.34 13.20 14.10
CA GLY A 116 16.13 14.41 14.91
C GLY A 116 16.38 14.20 16.41
N LEU A 117 15.92 13.05 16.92
CA LEU A 117 16.18 12.66 18.32
C LEU A 117 17.68 12.40 18.57
N LEU A 118 18.40 11.75 17.66
CA LEU A 118 19.85 11.55 17.79
C LEU A 118 20.62 12.85 17.75
N VAL A 119 20.19 13.83 16.96
CA VAL A 119 20.80 15.17 16.91
C VAL A 119 20.58 15.90 18.24
N GLU A 120 19.37 15.88 18.78
CA GLU A 120 19.04 16.47 20.08
C GLU A 120 19.83 15.81 21.23
N GLU A 121 20.00 14.49 21.18
CA GLU A 121 20.81 13.75 22.14
C GLU A 121 22.32 13.99 22.00
N GLY A 122 22.77 14.79 21.02
CA GLY A 122 24.18 15.06 20.71
C GLY A 122 24.95 13.81 20.23
N LYS A 123 24.25 12.79 19.76
CA LYS A 123 24.83 11.54 19.27
C LYS A 123 25.14 11.53 17.78
N LEU A 124 24.64 12.51 17.06
CA LEU A 124 24.79 12.62 15.60
C LEU A 124 24.80 14.08 15.18
N SER A 125 25.66 14.43 14.21
CA SER A 125 25.62 15.71 13.52
C SER A 125 25.23 15.51 12.05
N LEU A 126 24.51 16.48 11.47
CA LEU A 126 24.04 16.41 10.08
C LEU A 126 25.17 16.48 9.06
N ASP A 127 26.29 17.09 9.42
CA ASP A 127 27.48 17.23 8.59
C ASP A 127 28.47 16.03 8.70
N GLU A 128 28.17 15.06 9.57
CA GLU A 128 29.00 13.85 9.68
C GLU A 128 29.00 13.06 8.37
N ASN A 129 30.20 12.59 8.02
CA ASN A 129 30.39 11.75 6.84
C ASN A 129 29.97 10.30 7.15
N ILE A 130 29.05 9.73 6.39
CA ILE A 130 28.57 8.36 6.60
C ILE A 130 29.70 7.31 6.51
N TYR A 131 30.73 7.58 5.73
CA TYR A 131 31.87 6.67 5.59
C TYR A 131 32.75 6.63 6.85
N ASP A 132 32.74 7.70 7.64
CA ASP A 132 33.43 7.72 8.94
C ASP A 132 32.65 6.96 9.99
N ILE A 133 31.30 7.00 9.92
CA ILE A 133 30.41 6.21 10.77
C ILE A 133 30.62 4.71 10.53
N PHE A 134 30.71 4.29 9.27
CA PHE A 134 30.80 2.88 8.87
C PHE A 134 32.18 2.43 8.37
N GLN A 135 33.27 2.98 8.89
CA GLN A 135 34.63 2.69 8.43
C GLN A 135 34.97 1.21 8.30
N LYS A 136 34.44 0.37 9.22
CA LYS A 136 34.69 -1.08 9.24
C LYS A 136 34.10 -1.82 8.04
N LYS A 137 33.08 -1.26 7.39
CA LYS A 137 32.36 -1.87 6.25
C LYS A 137 32.90 -1.43 4.88
N LEU A 138 33.86 -0.50 4.84
CA LEU A 138 34.45 0.00 3.61
C LEU A 138 35.59 -0.91 3.12
N ASN A 139 35.67 -1.11 1.81
CA ASN A 139 36.85 -1.66 1.18
C ASN A 139 38.05 -0.65 1.21
N THR A 140 39.25 -1.15 0.99
CA THR A 140 40.50 -0.34 1.14
C THR A 140 40.52 0.86 0.20
N PHE A 141 40.02 0.72 -1.03
CA PHE A 141 39.97 1.80 -2.01
C PHE A 141 39.02 2.92 -1.58
N ASN A 142 37.83 2.54 -1.14
CA ASN A 142 36.77 3.47 -0.72
C ASN A 142 37.14 4.23 0.58
N LYS A 143 38.02 3.72 1.41
CA LYS A 143 38.51 4.44 2.59
C LYS A 143 39.35 5.68 2.25
N ILE A 144 39.93 5.73 1.06
CA ILE A 144 40.92 6.76 0.70
C ILE A 144 40.36 7.77 -0.32
N PHE A 145 39.55 7.35 -1.25
CA PHE A 145 39.20 8.11 -2.46
C PHE A 145 37.73 8.50 -2.61
N ARG A 146 36.91 8.39 -1.55
CA ARG A 146 35.49 8.74 -1.67
C ARG A 146 35.19 10.21 -1.38
N PRO A 147 34.27 10.84 -2.14
CA PRO A 147 33.71 12.12 -1.77
C PRO A 147 32.93 12.00 -0.45
N LYS A 148 32.91 13.07 0.33
CA LYS A 148 32.14 13.16 1.56
C LYS A 148 30.64 13.07 1.22
N VAL A 149 29.93 12.14 1.84
CA VAL A 149 28.45 12.07 1.84
C VAL A 149 27.99 12.26 3.27
N THR A 150 27.21 13.29 3.52
CA THR A 150 26.77 13.64 4.88
C THR A 150 25.44 12.99 5.23
N VAL A 151 25.11 12.94 6.51
CA VAL A 151 23.78 12.57 7.01
C VAL A 151 22.71 13.45 6.36
N GLU A 152 22.97 14.76 6.22
CA GLU A 152 22.06 15.69 5.55
C GLU A 152 21.82 15.31 4.07
N ASN A 153 22.86 14.84 3.36
CA ASN A 153 22.68 14.39 1.98
C ASN A 153 21.75 13.17 1.88
N LEU A 154 21.72 12.29 2.89
CA LEU A 154 20.75 11.20 2.95
C LEU A 154 19.34 11.74 3.23
N LEU A 155 19.21 12.67 4.18
CA LEU A 155 17.92 13.27 4.54
C LEU A 155 17.28 14.02 3.39
N THR A 156 18.08 14.69 2.56
CA THR A 156 17.63 15.52 1.42
C THR A 156 17.60 14.76 0.09
N MET A 157 17.85 13.45 0.07
CA MET A 157 17.90 12.63 -1.15
C MET A 157 18.93 13.14 -2.17
N THR A 158 20.11 13.59 -1.69
CA THR A 158 21.18 14.15 -2.54
C THR A 158 22.51 13.44 -2.38
N SER A 159 22.51 12.17 -1.98
CA SER A 159 23.76 11.39 -1.78
C SER A 159 24.51 11.10 -3.08
N GLY A 160 23.81 11.01 -4.21
CA GLY A 160 24.35 10.58 -5.50
C GLY A 160 24.79 9.10 -5.55
N VAL A 161 24.52 8.31 -4.50
CA VAL A 161 24.88 6.89 -4.44
C VAL A 161 24.01 6.09 -5.39
N THR A 162 24.63 5.25 -6.23
CA THR A 162 23.96 4.52 -7.31
C THR A 162 23.27 3.22 -6.87
N PHE A 163 23.53 2.72 -5.66
CA PHE A 163 22.83 1.57 -5.11
C PHE A 163 21.45 2.02 -4.62
N ASN A 164 20.43 1.56 -5.28
CA ASN A 164 19.02 1.94 -5.07
C ASN A 164 18.14 0.68 -4.86
N GLU A 165 16.84 0.83 -4.96
CA GLU A 165 15.84 -0.22 -4.76
C GLU A 165 16.07 -1.44 -5.67
N SER A 166 16.59 -1.26 -6.87
CA SER A 166 16.90 -2.38 -7.78
C SER A 166 18.05 -3.25 -7.26
N GLY A 167 18.93 -2.69 -6.45
CA GLY A 167 20.06 -3.39 -5.86
C GLY A 167 19.69 -4.37 -4.72
N ILE A 168 18.52 -4.21 -4.09
CA ILE A 168 18.12 -5.03 -2.93
C ILE A 168 17.98 -6.51 -3.26
N VAL A 169 17.69 -6.85 -4.51
CA VAL A 169 17.57 -8.25 -4.97
C VAL A 169 18.92 -8.90 -5.30
N SER A 170 20.03 -8.15 -5.21
CA SER A 170 21.37 -8.61 -5.60
C SER A 170 22.12 -9.38 -4.50
N GLY A 171 21.63 -9.36 -3.25
CA GLY A 171 22.22 -10.06 -2.11
C GLY A 171 21.76 -9.53 -0.75
N ASN A 172 22.22 -10.19 0.31
CA ASN A 172 21.72 -9.99 1.68
C ASN A 172 22.34 -8.81 2.42
N ASP A 173 23.49 -8.25 1.99
CA ASP A 173 24.18 -7.16 2.71
C ASP A 173 24.03 -5.82 1.97
N TRP A 174 22.86 -5.20 2.13
CA TRP A 174 22.53 -3.94 1.48
C TRP A 174 23.39 -2.78 1.95
N LEU A 175 23.72 -2.73 3.25
CA LEU A 175 24.54 -1.65 3.81
C LEU A 175 25.95 -1.64 3.22
N THR A 176 26.63 -2.79 3.18
CA THR A 176 27.95 -2.90 2.57
C THR A 176 27.90 -2.62 1.06
N SER A 177 26.85 -3.07 0.38
CA SER A 177 26.64 -2.79 -1.05
C SER A 177 26.45 -1.30 -1.30
N TYR A 178 25.59 -0.63 -0.54
CA TYR A 178 25.41 0.82 -0.62
C TYR A 178 26.71 1.60 -0.37
N LEU A 179 27.39 1.30 0.73
CA LEU A 179 28.62 1.97 1.11
C LEU A 179 29.77 1.76 0.13
N ASN A 180 29.75 0.73 -0.69
CA ASN A 180 30.80 0.41 -1.66
C ASN A 180 30.38 0.63 -3.13
N SER A 181 29.18 1.13 -3.39
CA SER A 181 28.72 1.45 -4.75
C SER A 181 29.25 2.79 -5.25
N SER A 182 29.13 3.06 -6.53
CA SER A 182 29.59 4.34 -7.12
C SER A 182 28.72 5.52 -6.69
N ILE A 183 29.26 6.71 -6.88
CA ILE A 183 28.56 7.98 -6.67
C ILE A 183 28.50 8.70 -8.01
N THR A 184 27.34 9.21 -8.38
CA THR A 184 27.11 10.05 -9.56
C THR A 184 26.93 11.51 -9.14
N GLY A 185 27.58 12.44 -9.82
CA GLY A 185 27.53 13.86 -9.49
C GLY A 185 28.25 14.22 -8.18
N THR A 186 27.90 15.37 -7.66
CA THR A 186 28.44 15.90 -6.39
C THR A 186 27.40 15.69 -5.30
N PRO A 187 27.73 15.01 -4.18
CA PRO A 187 26.80 14.88 -3.05
C PRO A 187 26.35 16.26 -2.55
N GLY A 188 25.04 16.38 -2.31
CA GLY A 188 24.41 17.62 -1.87
C GLY A 188 23.86 18.51 -3.00
N GLU A 189 24.19 18.28 -4.27
CA GLU A 189 23.72 19.12 -5.38
C GLU A 189 22.37 18.65 -5.92
N ASN A 190 22.30 17.46 -6.50
CA ASN A 190 21.14 17.00 -7.24
C ASN A 190 20.23 16.11 -6.39
N PHE A 191 18.94 16.38 -6.46
CA PHE A 191 17.93 15.50 -5.88
C PHE A 191 17.80 14.21 -6.71
N GLN A 192 17.95 13.07 -6.04
CA GLN A 192 17.70 11.75 -6.61
C GLN A 192 17.04 10.88 -5.55
N TYR A 193 15.75 10.63 -5.71
CA TYR A 193 15.01 9.82 -4.76
C TYR A 193 15.58 8.40 -4.69
N ASN A 194 15.96 7.96 -3.49
CA ASN A 194 16.57 6.66 -3.25
C ASN A 194 16.25 6.18 -1.83
N SER A 195 15.43 5.15 -1.72
CA SER A 195 14.98 4.62 -0.42
C SER A 195 16.12 4.03 0.41
N LEU A 196 17.24 3.66 -0.22
CA LEU A 196 18.41 3.15 0.48
C LEU A 196 19.14 4.27 1.25
N ASN A 197 18.95 5.54 0.91
CA ASN A 197 19.39 6.65 1.76
C ASN A 197 18.75 6.55 3.15
N THR A 198 17.44 6.29 3.19
CA THR A 198 16.71 6.15 4.46
C THR A 198 17.05 4.86 5.19
N TYR A 199 17.27 3.77 4.46
CA TYR A 199 17.79 2.55 5.05
C TYR A 199 19.15 2.76 5.76
N VAL A 200 20.04 3.55 5.16
CA VAL A 200 21.32 3.90 5.80
C VAL A 200 21.11 4.81 7.02
N LEU A 201 20.12 5.72 7.01
CA LEU A 201 19.74 6.47 8.21
C LEU A 201 19.26 5.53 9.32
N SER A 202 18.47 4.51 9.02
CA SER A 202 18.10 3.46 9.99
C SER A 202 19.32 2.71 10.52
N ALA A 203 20.26 2.36 9.66
CA ALA A 203 21.53 1.73 10.06
C ALA A 203 22.38 2.64 10.97
N ILE A 204 22.37 3.97 10.75
CA ILE A 204 23.04 4.95 11.61
C ILE A 204 22.43 4.94 13.03
N VAL A 205 21.09 4.84 13.15
CA VAL A 205 20.46 4.71 14.47
C VAL A 205 21.02 3.50 15.20
N THR A 206 21.10 2.36 14.52
CA THR A 206 21.64 1.11 15.12
C THR A 206 23.11 1.25 15.50
N GLU A 207 23.95 1.84 14.64
CA GLU A 207 25.39 2.03 14.90
C GLU A 207 25.64 2.97 16.10
N ARG A 208 24.80 4.02 16.27
CA ARG A 208 24.95 5.02 17.33
C ARG A 208 24.37 4.61 18.68
N THR A 209 23.38 3.75 18.68
CA THR A 209 22.61 3.41 19.90
C THR A 209 22.77 1.97 20.33
N GLY A 210 23.19 1.06 19.45
CA GLY A 210 23.14 -0.39 19.66
C GLY A 210 21.73 -0.98 19.62
N GLN A 211 20.71 -0.17 19.32
CA GLN A 211 19.30 -0.58 19.20
C GLN A 211 18.87 -0.54 17.72
N SER A 212 17.97 -1.41 17.32
CA SER A 212 17.30 -1.24 16.02
C SER A 212 16.51 0.06 15.99
N LEU A 213 16.18 0.56 14.80
CA LEU A 213 15.34 1.76 14.67
C LEU A 213 14.01 1.62 15.41
N THR A 214 13.40 0.43 15.35
CA THR A 214 12.14 0.13 16.02
C THR A 214 12.29 0.17 17.55
N GLU A 215 13.30 -0.51 18.12
CA GLU A 215 13.58 -0.49 19.55
C GLU A 215 13.93 0.90 20.07
N TYR A 216 14.62 1.71 19.27
CA TYR A 216 14.96 3.08 19.63
C TYR A 216 13.72 4.00 19.67
N LEU A 217 12.79 3.84 18.71
CA LEU A 217 11.58 4.64 18.61
C LEU A 217 10.46 4.20 19.56
N GLU A 218 10.43 2.93 19.97
CA GLU A 218 9.37 2.41 20.85
C GLU A 218 9.13 3.28 22.08
N PRO A 219 10.12 3.50 22.99
CA PRO A 219 9.91 4.31 24.20
C PRO A 219 9.87 5.82 23.91
N ARG A 220 10.36 6.28 22.77
CA ARG A 220 10.53 7.70 22.46
C ARG A 220 9.39 8.30 21.65
N LEU A 221 8.76 7.47 20.80
CA LEU A 221 7.72 7.91 19.87
C LEU A 221 6.46 7.06 19.99
N PHE A 222 6.55 5.74 19.80
CA PHE A 222 5.36 4.91 19.67
C PHE A 222 4.59 4.80 20.99
N ALA A 223 5.24 4.44 22.08
CA ALA A 223 4.59 4.33 23.38
C ALA A 223 3.97 5.66 23.87
N PRO A 224 4.67 6.81 23.83
CA PRO A 224 4.05 8.09 24.21
C PRO A 224 2.79 8.45 23.41
N LEU A 225 2.72 8.08 22.12
CA LEU A 225 1.56 8.32 21.25
C LEU A 225 0.48 7.23 21.39
N GLY A 226 0.70 6.19 22.21
CA GLY A 226 -0.19 5.04 22.30
C GLY A 226 -0.28 4.26 20.99
N ILE A 227 0.80 4.18 20.22
CA ILE A 227 0.92 3.35 19.01
C ILE A 227 1.38 1.97 19.45
N THR A 228 0.47 1.02 19.55
CA THR A 228 0.72 -0.33 20.07
C THR A 228 0.67 -1.40 19.00
N ARG A 229 -0.03 -1.12 17.88
CA ARG A 229 -0.26 -2.04 16.76
C ARG A 229 0.58 -1.62 15.58
N TYR A 230 1.82 -2.09 15.52
CA TYR A 230 2.73 -1.84 14.41
C TYR A 230 3.66 -3.02 14.18
N PHE A 231 4.21 -3.07 12.98
CA PHE A 231 5.28 -3.99 12.60
C PHE A 231 6.17 -3.28 11.58
N TRP A 232 7.47 -3.45 11.70
CA TRP A 232 8.43 -2.89 10.75
C TRP A 232 9.42 -3.94 10.29
N GLU A 233 9.44 -4.20 9.00
CA GLU A 233 10.32 -5.18 8.39
C GLU A 233 11.80 -4.82 8.52
N THR A 234 12.64 -5.86 8.54
CA THR A 234 14.10 -5.74 8.50
C THR A 234 14.66 -6.20 7.16
N CYS A 235 15.88 -5.80 6.85
CA CYS A 235 16.67 -6.43 5.79
C CYS A 235 17.16 -7.82 6.22
N PRO A 236 17.72 -8.66 5.33
CA PRO A 236 18.24 -9.98 5.69
C PRO A 236 19.34 -9.98 6.77
N LYS A 237 19.96 -8.83 7.05
CA LYS A 237 20.94 -8.66 8.14
C LYS A 237 20.34 -8.09 9.43
N GLY A 238 18.99 -8.04 9.55
CA GLY A 238 18.29 -7.60 10.76
C GLY A 238 18.25 -6.09 10.97
N ILE A 239 18.68 -5.26 10.01
CA ILE A 239 18.55 -3.79 10.10
C ILE A 239 17.14 -3.42 9.64
N THR A 240 16.41 -2.64 10.43
CA THR A 240 15.07 -2.13 10.07
C THR A 240 15.13 -1.40 8.73
N LYS A 241 14.22 -1.70 7.80
CA LYS A 241 14.24 -1.15 6.43
C LYS A 241 14.21 0.38 6.40
N GLY A 242 13.53 1.02 7.34
CA GLY A 242 13.50 2.48 7.52
C GLY A 242 12.80 3.25 6.40
N GLY A 243 13.05 2.90 5.15
CA GLY A 243 12.49 3.55 3.96
C GLY A 243 11.17 2.96 3.46
N TRP A 244 10.78 1.78 3.94
CA TRP A 244 9.53 1.06 3.63
C TRP A 244 9.31 -0.09 4.62
N GLY A 245 8.23 -0.87 4.46
CA GLY A 245 7.97 -2.06 5.24
C GLY A 245 7.42 -1.83 6.65
N LEU A 246 6.93 -0.61 6.96
CA LEU A 246 6.20 -0.32 8.18
C LEU A 246 4.70 -0.50 7.96
N PHE A 247 4.04 -1.12 8.92
CA PHE A 247 2.59 -1.27 9.01
C PHE A 247 2.06 -0.47 10.20
N LEU A 248 1.05 0.37 9.97
CA LEU A 248 0.38 1.21 10.99
C LEU A 248 -1.14 1.26 10.75
N CYS A 249 -1.90 1.42 11.83
CA CYS A 249 -3.31 1.78 11.71
C CYS A 249 -3.48 3.22 11.21
N THR A 250 -4.56 3.51 10.50
CA THR A 250 -4.81 4.83 9.90
C THR A 250 -4.79 5.96 10.93
N GLU A 251 -5.40 5.75 12.10
CA GLU A 251 -5.41 6.77 13.16
C GLU A 251 -4.03 6.94 13.81
N ASP A 252 -3.18 5.91 13.83
CA ASP A 252 -1.79 6.04 14.29
C ASP A 252 -0.95 6.86 13.30
N MET A 253 -1.21 6.74 12.00
CA MET A 253 -0.64 7.65 11.00
C MET A 253 -1.08 9.10 11.27
N ALA A 254 -2.37 9.31 11.62
CA ALA A 254 -2.90 10.63 11.96
C ALA A 254 -2.23 11.23 13.22
N LYS A 255 -1.90 10.41 14.23
CA LYS A 255 -1.15 10.85 15.43
C LYS A 255 0.22 11.43 15.06
N LEU A 256 0.92 10.84 14.10
CA LEU A 256 2.21 11.35 13.62
C LEU A 256 2.06 12.70 12.90
N GLY A 257 1.03 12.87 12.09
CA GLY A 257 0.70 14.16 11.47
C GLY A 257 0.32 15.23 12.50
N GLN A 258 -0.50 14.86 13.48
CA GLN A 258 -0.90 15.75 14.57
C GLN A 258 0.29 16.14 15.46
N LEU A 259 1.24 15.23 15.71
CA LEU A 259 2.48 15.51 16.41
C LEU A 259 3.28 16.62 15.72
N TYR A 260 3.43 16.52 14.39
CA TYR A 260 4.14 17.53 13.60
C TYR A 260 3.37 18.86 13.56
N LEU A 261 2.04 18.79 13.44
CA LEU A 261 1.18 19.97 13.50
C LEU A 261 1.32 20.75 14.83
N GLN A 262 1.56 20.02 15.92
CA GLN A 262 1.80 20.56 17.27
C GLN A 262 3.29 20.83 17.56
N LYS A 263 4.14 20.94 16.53
CA LYS A 263 5.57 21.20 16.65
C LYS A 263 6.29 20.18 17.54
N GLY A 264 5.93 18.93 17.42
CA GLY A 264 6.53 17.81 18.13
C GLY A 264 6.03 17.60 19.57
N LYS A 265 4.99 18.30 20.01
CA LYS A 265 4.37 18.11 21.34
C LYS A 265 3.22 17.11 21.29
N TRP A 266 3.11 16.31 22.34
CA TRP A 266 1.99 15.40 22.58
C TRP A 266 1.65 15.39 24.07
N ASN A 267 0.40 15.69 24.42
CA ASN A 267 -0.04 15.80 25.82
C ASN A 267 0.92 16.66 26.68
N ASP A 268 1.27 17.86 26.19
CA ASP A 268 2.21 18.83 26.79
C ASP A 268 3.68 18.33 26.92
N GLN A 269 3.98 17.11 26.48
CA GLN A 269 5.36 16.60 26.45
C GLN A 269 5.98 16.82 25.07
N GLN A 270 7.22 17.31 25.02
CA GLN A 270 8.00 17.37 23.78
C GLN A 270 8.49 15.98 23.42
N ILE A 271 7.95 15.40 22.36
CA ILE A 271 8.30 14.06 21.84
C ILE A 271 9.34 14.16 20.74
N ILE A 272 9.13 15.06 19.79
CA ILE A 272 10.11 15.40 18.74
C ILE A 272 10.55 16.85 18.97
N PRO A 273 11.85 17.16 18.95
CA PRO A 273 12.34 18.52 19.17
C PRO A 273 11.69 19.53 18.21
N GLU A 274 11.25 20.69 18.71
CA GLU A 274 10.60 21.71 17.89
C GLU A 274 11.48 22.16 16.72
N PHE A 275 12.79 22.37 16.99
CA PHE A 275 13.75 22.73 15.93
C PHE A 275 13.77 21.69 14.81
N TRP A 276 13.61 20.38 15.17
CA TRP A 276 13.61 19.32 14.16
C TRP A 276 12.38 19.38 13.27
N VAL A 277 11.22 19.63 13.85
CA VAL A 277 9.98 19.83 13.08
C VAL A 277 10.18 21.01 12.12
N GLU A 278 10.71 22.13 12.61
CA GLU A 278 10.93 23.33 11.79
C GLU A 278 11.91 23.08 10.64
N VAL A 279 13.08 22.48 10.92
CA VAL A 279 14.08 22.24 9.89
C VAL A 279 13.64 21.14 8.92
N SER A 280 12.98 20.08 9.40
CA SER A 280 12.57 18.97 8.51
C SER A 280 11.44 19.36 7.56
N THR A 281 10.55 20.27 7.98
CA THR A 281 9.44 20.77 7.14
C THR A 281 9.81 21.99 6.30
N ALA A 282 11.04 22.45 6.36
CA ALA A 282 11.57 23.46 5.43
C ALA A 282 11.91 22.83 4.07
N LYS A 283 11.70 23.57 2.98
CA LYS A 283 12.11 23.13 1.64
C LYS A 283 13.63 23.24 1.50
N HIS A 284 14.31 22.11 1.42
CA HIS A 284 15.76 22.04 1.22
C HIS A 284 16.16 21.85 -0.23
N LYS A 285 15.34 21.13 -1.00
CA LYS A 285 15.64 20.82 -2.41
C LYS A 285 14.40 21.00 -3.29
N GLU A 286 14.65 21.45 -4.52
CA GLU A 286 13.74 21.16 -5.61
C GLU A 286 13.74 19.64 -5.84
N SER A 287 12.61 19.10 -6.22
CA SER A 287 12.43 17.66 -6.35
C SER A 287 12.00 17.28 -7.77
N ILE A 288 11.29 16.17 -7.93
CA ILE A 288 10.79 15.67 -9.22
C ILE A 288 9.83 16.69 -9.84
N GLU A 289 9.84 16.83 -11.16
CA GLU A 289 8.91 17.68 -11.89
C GLU A 289 7.46 17.35 -11.54
N GLY A 290 6.65 18.38 -11.31
CA GLY A 290 5.26 18.23 -10.88
C GLY A 290 5.06 18.06 -9.37
N THR A 291 6.12 18.07 -8.57
CA THR A 291 6.08 18.09 -7.10
C THR A 291 6.43 19.48 -6.55
N PHE A 292 6.38 19.67 -5.23
CA PHE A 292 6.49 21.00 -4.61
C PHE A 292 7.80 21.22 -3.85
N GLY A 293 8.68 20.22 -3.85
CA GLY A 293 9.98 20.24 -3.18
C GLY A 293 10.09 19.19 -2.08
N TYR A 294 11.27 19.12 -1.45
CA TYR A 294 11.62 18.10 -0.46
C TYR A 294 12.32 18.72 0.75
N GLY A 295 11.89 18.29 1.93
CA GLY A 295 12.52 18.62 3.21
C GLY A 295 13.46 17.51 3.69
N TYR A 296 13.47 17.22 5.00
CA TYR A 296 14.17 16.06 5.54
C TYR A 296 13.22 14.86 5.62
N GLN A 297 13.27 13.98 4.62
CA GLN A 297 12.48 12.76 4.50
C GLN A 297 10.96 13.00 4.44
N LEU A 298 10.54 14.14 3.92
CA LEU A 298 9.14 14.48 3.68
C LEU A 298 9.01 15.43 2.47
N TRP A 299 7.83 15.45 1.89
CA TRP A 299 7.53 16.25 0.72
C TRP A 299 6.83 17.56 1.10
N MET A 300 7.12 18.62 0.36
CA MET A 300 6.32 19.84 0.44
C MET A 300 4.99 19.64 -0.28
N GLU A 301 3.94 20.34 0.17
CA GLU A 301 2.63 20.30 -0.45
C GLU A 301 2.35 21.61 -1.22
N ALA A 302 1.36 21.58 -2.11
CA ALA A 302 0.95 22.70 -2.95
C ALA A 302 0.59 23.96 -2.15
N ARG A 303 -0.01 23.80 -0.97
CA ARG A 303 -0.39 24.89 -0.06
C ARG A 303 0.83 25.37 0.73
N PRO A 304 1.15 26.67 0.76
CA PRO A 304 2.32 27.18 1.46
C PRO A 304 2.38 26.75 2.94
N GLY A 305 3.55 26.28 3.39
CA GLY A 305 3.76 25.80 4.75
C GLY A 305 3.21 24.41 5.03
N SER A 306 2.52 23.80 4.06
CA SER A 306 2.01 22.44 4.17
C SER A 306 3.01 21.42 3.65
N PHE A 307 2.95 20.22 4.21
CA PHE A 307 3.84 19.12 3.89
C PHE A 307 3.11 17.79 4.01
N GLU A 308 3.74 16.73 3.50
CA GLU A 308 3.18 15.40 3.62
C GLU A 308 4.23 14.32 3.84
N PHE A 309 3.84 13.31 4.61
CA PHE A 309 4.51 12.02 4.65
C PHE A 309 3.87 11.17 3.55
N ASN A 310 4.59 10.97 2.46
CA ASN A 310 4.04 10.34 1.26
C ASN A 310 4.60 8.94 1.06
N GLY A 311 3.71 7.99 0.84
CA GLY A 311 4.00 6.64 0.40
C GLY A 311 3.30 6.33 -0.92
N MET A 312 3.94 5.54 -1.76
CA MET A 312 3.40 5.16 -3.05
C MET A 312 2.00 4.53 -2.92
N LEU A 313 1.26 4.53 -4.01
CA LEU A 313 -0.09 3.96 -4.14
C LEU A 313 -1.15 4.63 -3.25
N GLY A 314 -0.82 5.77 -2.62
CA GLY A 314 -1.80 6.57 -1.88
C GLY A 314 -1.75 6.44 -0.36
N GLN A 315 -0.59 6.12 0.21
CA GLN A 315 -0.36 6.12 1.66
C GLN A 315 0.12 7.51 2.08
N ASN A 316 -0.75 8.37 2.60
CA ASN A 316 -0.38 9.76 2.89
C ASN A 316 -0.84 10.24 4.26
N VAL A 317 -0.02 11.11 4.85
CA VAL A 317 -0.38 12.00 5.94
C VAL A 317 -0.09 13.43 5.50
N ILE A 318 -1.13 14.16 5.14
CA ILE A 318 -1.03 15.55 4.68
C ILE A 318 -1.30 16.47 5.84
N VAL A 319 -0.40 17.41 6.10
CA VAL A 319 -0.49 18.35 7.21
C VAL A 319 -0.68 19.77 6.66
N TYR A 320 -1.74 20.43 7.10
CA TYR A 320 -2.11 21.80 6.76
C TYR A 320 -2.04 22.69 8.01
N PRO A 321 -0.87 23.29 8.33
CA PRO A 321 -0.69 24.03 9.57
C PRO A 321 -1.62 25.24 9.70
N ASP A 322 -1.85 25.97 8.62
CA ASP A 322 -2.72 27.16 8.60
C ASP A 322 -4.22 26.86 8.77
N MET A 323 -4.62 25.59 8.57
CA MET A 323 -5.98 25.12 8.83
C MET A 323 -6.11 24.32 10.12
N ASN A 324 -4.99 24.08 10.83
CA ASN A 324 -4.90 23.17 11.97
C ASN A 324 -5.53 21.80 11.65
N MET A 325 -5.14 21.22 10.50
CA MET A 325 -5.79 20.05 9.91
C MET A 325 -4.78 19.00 9.44
N VAL A 326 -5.16 17.73 9.59
CA VAL A 326 -4.44 16.58 9.07
C VAL A 326 -5.41 15.74 8.23
N VAL A 327 -4.96 15.32 7.05
CA VAL A 327 -5.70 14.37 6.19
C VAL A 327 -4.87 13.12 6.01
N VAL A 328 -5.47 11.96 6.24
CA VAL A 328 -4.82 10.66 6.09
C VAL A 328 -5.53 9.84 5.04
N THR A 329 -4.76 9.19 4.18
CA THR A 329 -5.26 8.26 3.17
C THR A 329 -4.49 6.96 3.20
N ASN A 330 -5.21 5.83 2.96
CA ASN A 330 -4.65 4.58 2.50
C ASN A 330 -5.39 4.18 1.23
N ALA A 331 -4.67 3.70 0.24
CA ALA A 331 -5.23 3.33 -1.05
C ALA A 331 -4.37 2.30 -1.78
N GLY A 332 -4.90 1.73 -2.86
CA GLY A 332 -4.21 0.87 -3.81
C GLY A 332 -4.20 1.49 -5.22
N ASN A 333 -3.89 2.79 -5.33
CA ASN A 333 -3.89 3.52 -6.60
C ASN A 333 -2.78 3.03 -7.55
N ASN A 334 -2.96 3.25 -8.84
CA ASN A 334 -1.94 2.95 -9.87
C ASN A 334 -0.99 4.15 -10.12
N GLU A 335 -0.61 4.88 -9.07
CA GLU A 335 0.19 6.11 -9.17
C GLU A 335 1.24 6.16 -8.06
N LEU A 336 2.47 6.55 -8.40
CA LEU A 336 3.62 6.41 -7.50
C LEU A 336 3.88 7.62 -6.59
N PHE A 337 3.61 8.85 -7.06
CA PHE A 337 4.06 10.10 -6.42
C PHE A 337 2.93 11.11 -6.22
N GLN A 338 3.30 12.31 -5.72
CA GLN A 338 2.39 13.42 -5.39
C GLN A 338 1.54 13.95 -6.56
N ASN A 339 1.91 13.73 -7.81
CA ASN A 339 1.12 14.17 -8.97
C ASN A 339 0.07 13.11 -9.34
N CYS A 340 -0.73 12.70 -8.36
CA CYS A 340 -1.76 11.69 -8.53
C CYS A 340 -3.18 12.27 -8.50
N VAL A 341 -4.12 11.55 -9.10
CA VAL A 341 -5.53 11.99 -9.18
C VAL A 341 -6.14 12.13 -7.79
N MET A 342 -5.84 11.22 -6.87
CA MET A 342 -6.36 11.25 -5.51
C MET A 342 -5.99 12.54 -4.78
N LEU A 343 -4.70 12.91 -4.78
CA LEU A 343 -4.24 14.15 -4.14
C LEU A 343 -4.81 15.39 -4.85
N ASN A 344 -4.99 15.35 -6.17
CA ASN A 344 -5.63 16.43 -6.90
C ASN A 344 -7.11 16.60 -6.55
N ILE A 345 -7.83 15.51 -6.24
CA ILE A 345 -9.19 15.56 -5.70
C ILE A 345 -9.18 16.23 -4.32
N ILE A 346 -8.29 15.83 -3.42
CA ILE A 346 -8.17 16.43 -2.09
C ILE A 346 -7.84 17.93 -2.20
N ARG A 347 -6.87 18.32 -3.04
CA ARG A 347 -6.49 19.71 -3.30
C ARG A 347 -7.62 20.55 -3.89
N LYS A 348 -8.51 19.95 -4.69
CA LYS A 348 -9.71 20.59 -5.25
C LYS A 348 -10.69 21.01 -4.16
N HIS A 349 -10.85 20.17 -3.11
CA HIS A 349 -11.74 20.46 -1.98
C HIS A 349 -11.09 21.34 -0.92
N PHE A 350 -9.76 21.32 -0.80
CA PHE A 350 -8.98 22.18 0.10
C PHE A 350 -8.00 23.07 -0.69
N PRO A 351 -8.50 23.94 -1.61
CA PRO A 351 -7.62 24.79 -2.42
C PRO A 351 -6.85 25.80 -1.57
N ARG A 352 -5.78 26.38 -2.12
CA ARG A 352 -4.87 27.31 -1.43
C ARG A 352 -5.56 28.49 -0.75
N ASN A 353 -6.67 28.95 -1.30
CA ASN A 353 -7.48 30.06 -0.78
C ASN A 353 -8.64 29.62 0.10
N PHE A 354 -8.77 28.34 0.41
CA PHE A 354 -9.75 27.84 1.34
C PHE A 354 -9.30 28.11 2.77
N HIS A 355 -10.12 28.81 3.54
CA HIS A 355 -9.92 29.07 4.95
C HIS A 355 -11.17 28.61 5.69
N PRO A 356 -11.07 27.53 6.48
CA PRO A 356 -12.22 27.07 7.25
C PRO A 356 -12.62 28.10 8.30
N ALA A 357 -13.90 28.20 8.57
CA ALA A 357 -14.41 28.99 9.67
C ALA A 357 -13.99 28.38 11.03
N ASP A 358 -14.16 29.14 12.12
CA ASP A 358 -13.97 28.55 13.45
C ASP A 358 -15.07 27.52 13.74
N ILE A 359 -16.33 27.91 13.50
CA ILE A 359 -17.53 27.08 13.66
C ILE A 359 -18.51 27.42 12.53
N LEU A 360 -19.22 26.43 12.03
CA LEU A 360 -20.38 26.60 11.14
C LEU A 360 -21.68 26.27 11.90
N PRO A 361 -22.81 26.81 11.48
CA PRO A 361 -24.11 26.35 11.95
C PRO A 361 -24.29 24.87 11.72
N GLU A 362 -24.80 24.15 12.70
CA GLU A 362 -25.11 22.72 12.57
C GLU A 362 -26.05 22.47 11.40
N ASN A 363 -25.73 21.43 10.62
CA ASN A 363 -26.53 20.97 9.47
C ASN A 363 -26.87 19.47 9.60
N PRO A 364 -27.90 19.13 10.39
CA PRO A 364 -28.25 17.72 10.63
C PRO A 364 -28.57 16.92 9.35
N CYS A 365 -29.08 17.56 8.30
CA CYS A 365 -29.36 16.90 7.03
C CYS A 365 -28.05 16.51 6.33
N ALA A 366 -27.07 17.39 6.26
CA ALA A 366 -25.77 17.12 5.66
C ALA A 366 -24.98 16.08 6.48
N GLN A 367 -25.03 16.17 7.81
CA GLN A 367 -24.41 15.19 8.71
C GLN A 367 -25.02 13.79 8.51
N THR A 368 -26.36 13.70 8.41
CA THR A 368 -27.04 12.44 8.13
C THR A 368 -26.61 11.85 6.78
N LEU A 369 -26.48 12.71 5.76
CA LEU A 369 -26.02 12.30 4.44
C LEU A 369 -24.57 11.79 4.47
N LEU A 370 -23.66 12.49 5.16
CA LEU A 370 -22.26 12.08 5.33
C LEU A 370 -22.18 10.74 6.06
N ASN A 371 -22.87 10.59 7.20
CA ASN A 371 -22.88 9.35 7.98
C ASN A 371 -23.46 8.17 7.18
N ARG A 372 -24.49 8.42 6.37
CA ARG A 372 -25.03 7.40 5.47
C ARG A 372 -24.01 6.99 4.40
N LEU A 373 -23.34 7.96 3.80
CA LEU A 373 -22.33 7.68 2.77
C LEU A 373 -21.15 6.87 3.35
N THR A 374 -20.64 7.24 4.51
CA THR A 374 -19.56 6.47 5.16
C THR A 374 -20.00 5.04 5.49
N ALA A 375 -21.23 4.84 5.96
CA ALA A 375 -21.77 3.51 6.20
C ALA A 375 -22.00 2.70 4.89
N GLU A 376 -22.39 3.36 3.80
CA GLU A 376 -22.51 2.71 2.47
C GLU A 376 -21.14 2.25 1.95
N LEU A 377 -20.11 3.07 2.09
CA LEU A 377 -18.73 2.73 1.72
C LEU A 377 -18.19 1.56 2.54
N GLU A 378 -18.40 1.56 3.84
CA GLU A 378 -17.94 0.51 4.76
C GLU A 378 -18.65 -0.84 4.50
N ASN A 379 -19.90 -0.82 4.05
CA ASN A 379 -20.65 -2.04 3.71
C ASN A 379 -20.48 -2.47 2.25
N GLY A 380 -19.71 -1.74 1.43
CA GLY A 380 -19.54 -2.05 0.01
C GLY A 380 -20.80 -1.84 -0.82
N ILE A 381 -21.75 -1.07 -0.33
CA ILE A 381 -22.96 -0.71 -1.05
C ILE A 381 -22.61 0.40 -2.04
N GLN A 382 -22.39 0.03 -3.29
CA GLN A 382 -22.18 1.05 -4.34
C GLN A 382 -23.47 1.87 -4.50
N ALA A 383 -23.33 3.21 -4.38
CA ALA A 383 -24.41 4.11 -4.76
C ALA A 383 -24.85 3.80 -6.20
N PRO A 384 -26.17 3.76 -6.50
CA PRO A 384 -26.62 3.55 -7.86
C PRO A 384 -25.97 4.63 -8.74
N GLN A 385 -25.22 4.19 -9.74
CA GLN A 385 -24.60 5.10 -10.71
C GLN A 385 -25.75 5.86 -11.38
N THR A 386 -26.01 7.08 -10.92
CA THR A 386 -26.86 8.00 -11.65
C THR A 386 -26.15 8.28 -12.96
N LEU A 387 -26.70 7.76 -14.05
CA LEU A 387 -26.29 8.11 -15.40
C LEU A 387 -26.08 9.63 -15.47
N PRO A 388 -24.92 10.12 -15.94
CA PRO A 388 -24.71 11.55 -16.06
C PRO A 388 -25.83 12.11 -16.91
N SER A 389 -26.60 13.05 -16.36
CA SER A 389 -27.60 13.78 -17.10
C SER A 389 -26.89 14.38 -18.31
N LEU A 390 -27.33 14.04 -19.52
CA LEU A 390 -26.87 14.59 -20.77
C LEU A 390 -27.08 16.11 -20.74
N ARG A 391 -26.12 16.84 -20.15
CA ARG A 391 -26.00 18.28 -20.39
C ARG A 391 -25.52 18.46 -21.83
N LYS A 392 -26.45 18.87 -22.70
CA LYS A 392 -26.14 19.41 -24.00
C LYS A 392 -25.21 20.61 -23.81
N GLY A 393 -23.91 20.46 -24.09
CA GLY A 393 -22.93 21.53 -23.96
C GLY A 393 -21.67 21.21 -24.76
N GLY A 394 -21.54 21.86 -25.87
CA GLY A 394 -20.41 22.26 -26.71
C GLY A 394 -19.11 21.44 -26.64
N TRP A 395 -18.78 20.80 -27.72
CA TRP A 395 -17.48 20.21 -28.02
C TRP A 395 -16.37 21.27 -27.94
N LYS A 396 -15.53 21.18 -26.89
CA LYS A 396 -14.21 21.83 -26.90
C LYS A 396 -13.18 20.79 -27.33
N LYS A 397 -12.47 21.11 -28.44
CA LYS A 397 -11.36 20.28 -28.94
C LYS A 397 -10.28 20.15 -27.88
N ASN A 398 -9.86 18.92 -27.62
CA ASN A 398 -8.71 18.62 -26.77
C ASN A 398 -7.42 19.18 -27.39
N PRO A 399 -6.50 19.73 -26.59
CA PRO A 399 -5.18 20.09 -27.05
C PRO A 399 -4.40 18.84 -27.49
N PRO A 400 -3.54 18.93 -28.51
CA PRO A 400 -2.73 17.81 -28.98
C PRO A 400 -1.57 17.58 -28.00
N GLY A 401 -1.44 16.35 -27.49
CA GLY A 401 -0.25 15.98 -26.72
C GLY A 401 -0.42 14.92 -25.63
N LEU A 402 -1.63 14.64 -25.17
CA LEU A 402 -1.84 13.54 -24.22
C LEU A 402 -2.09 12.23 -24.98
N ARG A 403 -1.07 11.37 -25.02
CA ARG A 403 -1.26 9.97 -25.41
C ARG A 403 -2.29 9.37 -24.45
N ARG A 404 -3.42 8.93 -24.98
CA ARG A 404 -4.38 8.09 -24.26
C ARG A 404 -3.64 6.85 -23.80
N SER A 405 -3.41 6.75 -22.47
CA SER A 405 -3.21 5.44 -21.87
C SER A 405 -4.44 4.60 -22.18
N THR A 406 -4.24 3.51 -22.87
CA THR A 406 -5.29 2.52 -23.17
C THR A 406 -5.56 1.62 -21.98
N ASN A 407 -5.47 2.14 -20.75
CA ASN A 407 -5.94 1.45 -19.57
C ASN A 407 -7.47 1.56 -19.52
N THR A 408 -8.11 0.81 -20.42
CA THR A 408 -9.50 0.45 -20.25
C THR A 408 -9.60 -0.41 -19.00
N ARG A 409 -10.37 0.06 -18.01
CA ARG A 409 -10.78 -0.78 -16.88
C ARG A 409 -11.23 -2.15 -17.39
N PRO A 410 -10.79 -3.26 -16.79
CA PRO A 410 -11.38 -4.57 -17.04
C PRO A 410 -12.85 -4.68 -16.56
N ASN A 411 -13.42 -3.63 -15.97
CA ASN A 411 -14.72 -3.65 -15.31
C ASN A 411 -15.89 -3.04 -16.08
N THR A 412 -15.71 -2.54 -17.29
CA THR A 412 -16.86 -2.28 -18.16
C THR A 412 -17.24 -3.56 -18.92
N TRP A 413 -17.76 -4.54 -18.19
CA TRP A 413 -18.52 -5.58 -18.83
C TRP A 413 -19.78 -4.92 -19.41
N ASN A 414 -19.87 -4.89 -20.74
CA ASN A 414 -21.11 -4.63 -21.40
C ASN A 414 -22.06 -5.78 -21.00
N TYR A 415 -22.96 -5.50 -20.09
CA TYR A 415 -24.07 -6.42 -19.79
C TYR A 415 -24.84 -6.63 -21.08
N VAL A 416 -24.68 -7.76 -21.71
CA VAL A 416 -25.64 -8.23 -22.69
C VAL A 416 -26.90 -8.58 -21.88
N LYS A 417 -27.88 -7.67 -21.89
CA LYS A 417 -29.19 -7.92 -21.32
C LYS A 417 -29.74 -9.23 -21.91
N GLY A 418 -29.80 -10.28 -21.13
CA GLY A 418 -30.61 -11.41 -21.56
C GLY A 418 -30.30 -12.81 -21.08
N LEU A 419 -29.08 -13.11 -20.61
CA LEU A 419 -28.81 -14.46 -20.11
C LEU A 419 -28.79 -14.45 -18.57
N PRO A 420 -29.59 -15.29 -17.91
CA PRO A 420 -29.62 -15.36 -16.45
C PRO A 420 -28.27 -15.89 -15.94
N ALA A 421 -27.71 -15.22 -14.93
CA ALA A 421 -26.58 -15.77 -14.18
C ALA A 421 -26.94 -17.15 -13.61
N PRO A 422 -25.98 -18.09 -13.51
CA PRO A 422 -26.24 -19.37 -12.86
C PRO A 422 -26.77 -19.14 -11.44
N ASN A 423 -27.69 -20.01 -10.99
CA ASN A 423 -28.10 -19.98 -9.60
C ASN A 423 -26.89 -20.32 -8.72
N PRO A 424 -26.40 -19.40 -7.88
CA PRO A 424 -25.13 -19.60 -7.13
C PRO A 424 -25.15 -20.86 -6.27
N TYR A 425 -26.29 -21.14 -5.61
CA TYR A 425 -26.43 -22.31 -4.74
C TYR A 425 -26.33 -23.62 -5.52
N GLN A 426 -27.02 -23.73 -6.62
CA GLN A 426 -27.01 -24.95 -7.43
C GLN A 426 -25.63 -25.15 -8.08
N PHE A 427 -25.02 -24.06 -8.56
CA PHE A 427 -23.74 -24.15 -9.25
C PHE A 427 -22.61 -24.50 -8.29
N THR A 428 -22.57 -23.95 -7.08
CA THR A 428 -21.60 -24.33 -6.05
C THR A 428 -21.69 -25.80 -5.65
N GLN A 429 -22.91 -26.39 -5.62
CA GLN A 429 -23.07 -27.82 -5.38
C GLN A 429 -22.51 -28.67 -6.53
N GLN A 430 -22.65 -28.23 -7.77
CA GLN A 430 -22.06 -28.93 -8.93
C GLN A 430 -20.54 -28.87 -8.97
N LEU A 431 -19.96 -27.81 -8.41
CA LEU A 431 -18.50 -27.63 -8.32
C LEU A 431 -17.89 -28.37 -7.14
N ASN A 432 -18.70 -28.71 -6.13
CA ASN A 432 -18.23 -29.30 -4.88
C ASN A 432 -17.40 -30.58 -5.11
N GLY A 433 -16.15 -30.59 -4.64
CA GLY A 433 -15.22 -31.70 -4.79
C GLY A 433 -14.54 -31.79 -6.16
N LYS A 434 -14.88 -30.96 -7.14
CA LYS A 434 -14.15 -30.90 -8.40
C LYS A 434 -12.78 -30.28 -8.20
N VAL A 435 -11.75 -30.86 -8.85
CA VAL A 435 -10.38 -30.35 -8.85
C VAL A 435 -9.86 -30.26 -10.27
N PHE A 436 -9.25 -29.14 -10.57
CA PHE A 436 -8.68 -28.83 -11.88
C PHE A 436 -7.17 -28.61 -11.76
N GLU A 437 -6.39 -29.29 -12.59
CA GLU A 437 -4.96 -29.05 -12.75
C GLU A 437 -4.73 -27.97 -13.80
N LEU A 438 -3.87 -26.97 -13.47
CA LEU A 438 -3.68 -25.78 -14.29
C LEU A 438 -2.46 -25.89 -15.20
N SER A 439 -2.60 -25.41 -16.45
CA SER A 439 -1.53 -25.31 -17.43
C SER A 439 -1.72 -24.09 -18.35
N PRO A 440 -0.76 -23.18 -18.49
CA PRO A 440 0.39 -23.03 -17.60
C PRO A 440 -0.04 -22.63 -16.18
N GLN A 441 0.85 -22.81 -15.22
CA GLN A 441 0.63 -22.35 -13.85
C GLN A 441 0.54 -20.81 -13.81
N SER A 442 -0.13 -20.27 -12.77
CA SER A 442 -0.15 -18.83 -12.52
C SER A 442 1.13 -18.38 -11.80
N ILE A 443 1.30 -17.08 -11.64
CA ILE A 443 2.36 -16.50 -10.79
C ILE A 443 2.01 -16.50 -9.28
N GLY A 444 0.91 -17.13 -8.89
CA GLY A 444 0.51 -17.32 -7.51
C GLY A 444 -0.69 -16.50 -7.06
N LEU A 445 -1.20 -16.87 -5.89
CA LEU A 445 -2.26 -16.13 -5.19
C LEU A 445 -1.76 -14.77 -4.71
N PHE A 446 -0.52 -14.72 -4.23
CA PHE A 446 0.13 -13.52 -3.76
C PHE A 446 0.45 -12.63 -4.97
N PRO A 447 -0.07 -11.38 -5.04
CA PRO A 447 0.23 -10.50 -6.15
C PRO A 447 1.74 -10.30 -6.35
N LEU A 448 2.20 -10.29 -7.59
CA LEU A 448 3.63 -10.20 -7.94
C LEU A 448 4.28 -8.96 -7.31
N PHE A 449 3.53 -7.86 -7.22
CA PHE A 449 4.01 -6.63 -6.62
C PHE A 449 4.54 -6.87 -5.19
N ILE A 450 3.75 -7.51 -4.32
CA ILE A 450 4.20 -7.78 -2.95
C ILE A 450 5.18 -8.95 -2.85
N GLN A 451 5.13 -9.92 -3.74
CA GLN A 451 6.17 -10.95 -3.82
C GLN A 451 7.56 -10.31 -3.94
N ILE A 452 7.70 -9.30 -4.81
CA ILE A 452 8.97 -8.58 -5.02
C ILE A 452 9.33 -7.73 -3.80
N PHE A 453 8.38 -6.96 -3.24
CA PHE A 453 8.66 -6.04 -2.12
C PHE A 453 8.99 -6.74 -0.81
N HIS A 454 8.34 -7.88 -0.53
CA HIS A 454 8.61 -8.71 0.66
C HIS A 454 9.63 -9.82 0.39
N ASN A 455 10.10 -9.96 -0.87
CA ASN A 455 10.94 -11.07 -1.31
C ASN A 455 10.33 -12.46 -1.01
N ASN A 456 9.00 -12.54 -0.92
CA ASN A 456 8.24 -13.77 -0.66
C ASN A 456 7.69 -14.32 -1.97
N MET A 457 8.55 -14.98 -2.74
CA MET A 457 8.24 -15.51 -4.08
C MET A 457 7.55 -16.86 -3.96
N THR A 458 6.51 -17.10 -4.76
CA THR A 458 5.73 -18.35 -4.78
C THR A 458 5.89 -19.08 -6.10
N GLU A 459 5.70 -20.42 -6.12
CA GLU A 459 5.82 -21.26 -7.33
C GLU A 459 4.64 -21.14 -8.30
N GLY A 460 3.59 -20.41 -7.88
CA GLY A 460 2.35 -20.31 -8.64
C GLY A 460 1.34 -21.42 -8.34
N VAL A 461 0.09 -21.15 -8.68
CA VAL A 461 -1.02 -22.08 -8.45
C VAL A 461 -0.99 -23.22 -9.45
N GLN A 462 -0.92 -24.43 -8.94
CA GLN A 462 -0.85 -25.69 -9.71
C GLN A 462 -2.23 -26.29 -9.91
N LYS A 463 -3.08 -26.28 -8.88
CA LYS A 463 -4.44 -26.84 -8.91
C LYS A 463 -5.43 -25.92 -8.21
N ILE A 464 -6.68 -25.98 -8.64
CA ILE A 464 -7.80 -25.31 -8.01
C ILE A 464 -8.91 -26.31 -7.71
N SER A 465 -9.55 -26.19 -6.54
CA SER A 465 -10.72 -26.97 -6.20
C SER A 465 -11.78 -26.13 -5.50
N PHE A 466 -12.97 -26.67 -5.42
CA PHE A 466 -14.11 -25.99 -4.81
C PHE A 466 -14.72 -26.88 -3.73
N SER A 467 -15.08 -26.28 -2.61
CA SER A 467 -15.82 -26.98 -1.55
C SER A 467 -17.02 -26.17 -1.11
N CYS A 468 -18.11 -26.88 -0.78
CA CYS A 468 -19.35 -26.28 -0.31
C CYS A 468 -19.91 -27.12 0.83
N GLU A 469 -19.62 -26.70 2.06
CA GLU A 469 -20.08 -27.39 3.27
C GLU A 469 -21.07 -26.53 4.04
N LYS A 470 -22.26 -27.09 4.32
CA LYS A 470 -23.32 -26.41 5.10
C LYS A 470 -23.63 -24.99 4.61
N GLY A 471 -23.52 -24.76 3.28
CA GLY A 471 -23.76 -23.44 2.68
C GLY A 471 -22.54 -22.50 2.69
N ASN A 472 -21.42 -22.91 3.27
CA ASN A 472 -20.16 -22.17 3.18
C ASN A 472 -19.39 -22.61 1.94
N PHE A 473 -19.16 -21.65 1.04
CA PHE A 473 -18.37 -21.84 -0.17
C PHE A 473 -16.92 -21.46 0.07
N SER A 474 -16.01 -22.31 -0.38
CA SER A 474 -14.56 -22.03 -0.35
C SER A 474 -13.95 -22.38 -1.68
N VAL A 475 -12.93 -21.64 -2.07
CA VAL A 475 -12.05 -21.97 -3.19
C VAL A 475 -10.70 -22.40 -2.62
N ASN A 476 -10.20 -23.54 -3.06
CA ASN A 476 -8.94 -24.11 -2.59
C ASN A 476 -7.91 -24.05 -3.71
N PHE A 477 -6.69 -23.65 -3.36
CA PHE A 477 -5.59 -23.52 -4.30
C PHE A 477 -4.41 -24.36 -3.82
N LEU A 478 -3.84 -25.16 -4.69
CA LEU A 478 -2.55 -25.83 -4.47
C LEU A 478 -1.45 -24.91 -4.99
N GLU A 479 -0.60 -24.41 -4.09
CA GLU A 479 0.53 -23.55 -4.40
C GLU A 479 1.72 -23.95 -3.55
N SER A 480 2.92 -24.03 -4.13
CA SER A 480 4.16 -24.45 -3.45
C SER A 480 4.01 -25.77 -2.66
N GLY A 481 3.23 -26.73 -3.20
CA GLY A 481 2.98 -28.02 -2.57
C GLY A 481 1.99 -28.01 -1.39
N GLU A 482 1.42 -26.84 -1.03
CA GLU A 482 0.44 -26.70 0.05
C GLU A 482 -0.94 -26.31 -0.48
N TRP A 483 -2.00 -26.87 0.15
CA TRP A 483 -3.38 -26.47 -0.14
C TRP A 483 -3.82 -25.30 0.75
N HIS A 484 -4.24 -24.21 0.12
CA HIS A 484 -4.81 -23.05 0.77
C HIS A 484 -6.34 -23.06 0.60
N ASN A 485 -7.07 -23.26 1.70
CA ASN A 485 -8.54 -23.14 1.70
C ASN A 485 -8.93 -21.69 1.96
N ILE A 486 -9.62 -21.06 1.01
CA ILE A 486 -10.06 -19.67 1.11
C ILE A 486 -11.59 -19.62 1.21
N PRO A 487 -12.15 -19.40 2.41
CA PRO A 487 -13.57 -19.16 2.57
C PRO A 487 -14.00 -17.94 1.76
N THR A 488 -14.92 -18.13 0.83
CA THR A 488 -15.32 -17.11 -0.14
C THR A 488 -16.80 -16.74 0.04
N GLY A 489 -17.06 -15.48 0.29
CA GLY A 489 -18.42 -14.98 0.43
C GLY A 489 -19.08 -14.74 -0.93
N LEU A 490 -20.28 -15.26 -1.17
CA LEU A 490 -21.02 -15.00 -2.40
C LEU A 490 -21.81 -13.69 -2.27
N GLY A 491 -21.40 -12.68 -3.04
CA GLY A 491 -21.98 -11.33 -3.01
C GLY A 491 -21.60 -10.49 -1.79
N LYS A 492 -20.68 -10.96 -0.93
CA LYS A 492 -20.12 -10.25 0.20
C LYS A 492 -18.71 -10.75 0.49
N PHE A 493 -17.89 -9.96 1.17
CA PHE A 493 -16.58 -10.40 1.61
C PHE A 493 -16.64 -11.35 2.80
N LYS A 494 -15.70 -12.28 2.85
CA LYS A 494 -15.49 -13.18 3.99
C LYS A 494 -14.01 -13.16 4.35
N GLU A 495 -13.70 -12.89 5.61
CA GLU A 495 -12.34 -12.76 6.09
C GLU A 495 -11.75 -14.10 6.51
N SER A 496 -10.45 -14.27 6.28
CA SER A 496 -9.67 -15.42 6.72
C SER A 496 -8.17 -15.11 6.70
N TRP A 497 -7.38 -15.99 7.30
CA TRP A 497 -5.93 -15.93 7.20
C TRP A 497 -5.44 -16.79 6.04
N LEU A 498 -4.60 -16.22 5.20
CA LEU A 498 -3.79 -16.92 4.20
C LEU A 498 -2.35 -16.97 4.70
N THR A 499 -1.77 -18.16 4.83
CA THR A 499 -0.37 -18.32 5.23
C THR A 499 0.43 -18.76 4.02
N LEU A 500 1.47 -18.00 3.68
CA LEU A 500 2.41 -18.28 2.61
C LEU A 500 3.82 -18.23 3.17
N HIS A 501 4.57 -19.32 3.05
CA HIS A 501 5.95 -19.45 3.56
C HIS A 501 6.11 -18.95 5.01
N GLU A 502 5.23 -19.43 5.92
CA GLU A 502 5.20 -19.09 7.35
C GLU A 502 4.73 -17.66 7.69
N GLU A 503 4.54 -16.77 6.72
CA GLU A 503 3.92 -15.47 6.95
C GLU A 503 2.40 -15.53 6.73
N SER A 504 1.67 -14.89 7.63
CA SER A 504 0.20 -14.86 7.58
C SER A 504 -0.30 -13.49 7.15
N TYR A 505 -1.25 -13.50 6.21
CA TYR A 505 -1.90 -12.32 5.66
C TYR A 505 -3.39 -12.38 5.93
N LEU A 506 -3.95 -11.30 6.47
CA LEU A 506 -5.39 -11.17 6.62
C LEU A 506 -6.00 -10.83 5.27
N ILE A 507 -6.85 -11.70 4.76
CA ILE A 507 -7.52 -11.52 3.46
C ILE A 507 -9.03 -11.45 3.61
N ALA A 508 -9.68 -10.74 2.71
CA ALA A 508 -11.11 -10.75 2.50
C ALA A 508 -11.41 -11.27 1.10
N ALA A 509 -12.20 -12.34 1.01
CA ALA A 509 -12.51 -13.00 -0.25
C ALA A 509 -14.00 -12.89 -0.59
N SER A 510 -14.29 -12.47 -1.82
CA SER A 510 -15.66 -12.49 -2.37
C SER A 510 -15.71 -13.17 -3.73
N GLY A 511 -16.87 -13.73 -4.06
CA GLY A 511 -17.15 -14.36 -5.34
C GLY A 511 -18.52 -13.95 -5.89
N GLU A 512 -18.59 -13.82 -7.21
CA GLU A 512 -19.83 -13.54 -7.94
C GLU A 512 -19.95 -14.47 -9.15
N PHE A 513 -21.08 -15.17 -9.27
CA PHE A 513 -21.39 -15.92 -10.47
C PHE A 513 -22.11 -15.03 -11.48
N THR A 514 -21.64 -15.06 -12.72
CA THR A 514 -22.20 -14.32 -13.86
C THR A 514 -22.11 -15.17 -15.13
N THR A 515 -22.52 -14.61 -16.26
CA THR A 515 -22.33 -15.20 -17.59
C THR A 515 -21.60 -14.23 -18.49
N ASP A 516 -20.77 -14.76 -19.40
CA ASP A 516 -20.19 -13.96 -20.48
C ASP A 516 -21.23 -13.74 -21.62
N GLU A 517 -20.81 -13.03 -22.66
CA GLU A 517 -21.64 -12.73 -23.83
C GLU A 517 -22.04 -13.99 -24.66
N ASN A 518 -21.36 -15.11 -24.47
CA ASN A 518 -21.67 -16.40 -25.11
C ASN A 518 -22.54 -17.30 -24.22
N GLY A 519 -22.88 -16.87 -23.00
CA GLY A 519 -23.65 -17.66 -22.04
C GLY A 519 -22.80 -18.61 -21.19
N THR A 520 -21.46 -18.51 -21.27
CA THR A 520 -20.54 -19.30 -20.43
C THR A 520 -20.65 -18.83 -18.98
N ALA A 521 -20.79 -19.76 -18.04
CA ALA A 521 -20.78 -19.44 -16.62
C ALA A 521 -19.39 -18.94 -16.20
N VAL A 522 -19.34 -17.86 -15.44
CA VAL A 522 -18.10 -17.24 -14.95
C VAL A 522 -18.18 -17.02 -13.46
N LEU A 523 -17.20 -17.50 -12.71
CA LEU A 523 -16.97 -17.13 -11.31
C LEU A 523 -15.90 -16.05 -11.27
N LYS A 524 -16.27 -14.85 -10.78
CA LYS A 524 -15.35 -13.75 -10.51
C LYS A 524 -14.99 -13.78 -9.04
N LEU A 525 -13.71 -13.86 -8.75
CA LEU A 525 -13.17 -13.86 -7.39
C LEU A 525 -12.38 -12.56 -7.16
N ASP A 526 -12.51 -11.99 -5.97
CA ASP A 526 -11.71 -10.88 -5.46
C ASP A 526 -11.11 -11.28 -4.12
N PHE A 527 -9.79 -11.37 -4.07
CA PHE A 527 -9.00 -11.60 -2.87
C PHE A 527 -8.27 -10.32 -2.50
N THR A 528 -8.76 -9.63 -1.50
CA THR A 528 -8.21 -8.38 -0.99
C THR A 528 -7.31 -8.67 0.21
N PHE A 529 -6.06 -8.22 0.16
CA PHE A 529 -5.11 -8.29 1.26
C PHE A 529 -5.30 -7.06 2.15
N LEU A 530 -5.97 -7.24 3.30
CA LEU A 530 -6.45 -6.13 4.13
C LEU A 530 -5.34 -5.29 4.78
N GLU A 531 -4.15 -5.86 4.89
CA GLU A 531 -2.97 -5.22 5.48
C GLU A 531 -2.11 -4.52 4.41
N GLU A 532 -2.46 -4.71 3.13
CA GLU A 532 -1.66 -4.32 1.97
C GLU A 532 -2.45 -3.42 1.00
N CYS A 533 -1.78 -2.90 0.00
CA CYS A 533 -2.39 -2.09 -1.05
C CYS A 533 -2.74 -2.89 -2.30
N VAL A 534 -2.90 -4.20 -2.18
CA VAL A 534 -3.02 -5.10 -3.33
C VAL A 534 -4.25 -6.00 -3.27
N ARG A 535 -4.69 -6.42 -4.47
CA ARG A 535 -5.76 -7.40 -4.65
C ARG A 535 -5.39 -8.39 -5.74
N ARG A 536 -5.80 -9.66 -5.58
CA ARG A 536 -5.80 -10.66 -6.63
C ARG A 536 -7.22 -10.87 -7.12
N LYS A 537 -7.47 -10.62 -8.41
CA LYS A 537 -8.77 -10.88 -9.05
C LYS A 537 -8.63 -12.04 -10.02
N ILE A 538 -9.59 -12.97 -9.99
CA ILE A 538 -9.54 -14.19 -10.79
C ILE A 538 -10.90 -14.37 -11.46
N ASN A 539 -10.93 -14.52 -12.79
CA ASN A 539 -12.14 -14.86 -13.53
C ASN A 539 -12.02 -16.28 -14.05
N ILE A 540 -12.89 -17.18 -13.57
CA ILE A 540 -12.92 -18.59 -13.94
C ILE A 540 -14.11 -18.81 -14.86
N PHE A 541 -13.84 -19.16 -16.12
CA PHE A 541 -14.82 -19.52 -17.13
C PHE A 541 -15.00 -21.04 -17.14
N PHE A 542 -16.22 -21.51 -16.95
CA PHE A 542 -16.51 -22.94 -16.98
C PHE A 542 -16.91 -23.37 -18.38
N LEU A 543 -16.01 -24.08 -19.04
CA LEU A 543 -16.14 -24.52 -20.42
C LEU A 543 -16.83 -25.91 -20.51
N PRO A 544 -17.32 -26.35 -21.71
CA PRO A 544 -17.73 -27.72 -21.93
C PRO A 544 -16.62 -28.73 -21.62
N GLU A 545 -16.98 -29.99 -21.45
CA GLU A 545 -16.06 -31.11 -21.22
C GLU A 545 -15.26 -31.03 -19.91
N ASP A 546 -15.84 -30.38 -18.88
CA ASP A 546 -15.21 -30.19 -17.57
C ASP A 546 -13.83 -29.48 -17.65
N GLU A 547 -13.70 -28.53 -18.56
CA GLU A 547 -12.57 -27.63 -18.64
C GLU A 547 -12.88 -26.28 -18.00
N ILE A 548 -11.85 -25.58 -17.53
CA ILE A 548 -11.93 -24.19 -17.08
C ILE A 548 -10.85 -23.34 -17.75
N LEU A 549 -11.20 -22.08 -18.03
CA LEU A 549 -10.24 -21.03 -18.43
C LEU A 549 -10.16 -20.02 -17.31
N ILE A 550 -8.95 -19.71 -16.84
CA ILE A 550 -8.73 -18.75 -15.75
C ILE A 550 -7.97 -17.55 -16.26
N ARG A 551 -8.48 -16.36 -15.98
CA ARG A 551 -7.77 -15.09 -16.20
C ARG A 551 -7.42 -14.48 -14.86
N TRP A 552 -6.15 -14.20 -14.67
CA TRP A 552 -5.59 -13.63 -13.46
C TRP A 552 -5.34 -12.14 -13.64
N TYR A 553 -5.68 -11.36 -12.63
CA TYR A 553 -5.44 -9.92 -12.59
C TYR A 553 -4.94 -9.54 -11.20
N GLU A 554 -4.24 -8.42 -11.11
CA GLU A 554 -3.87 -7.85 -9.82
C GLU A 554 -4.08 -6.33 -9.77
N THR A 555 -4.19 -5.79 -8.58
CA THR A 555 -4.17 -4.36 -8.29
C THR A 555 -3.02 -4.12 -7.30
N PRO A 556 -2.14 -3.13 -7.53
CA PRO A 556 -2.09 -2.25 -8.70
C PRO A 556 -1.88 -3.02 -10.00
N GLY A 557 -2.45 -2.48 -11.10
CA GLY A 557 -2.51 -3.20 -12.37
C GLY A 557 -1.16 -3.26 -13.10
N LYS A 558 -1.11 -4.12 -14.12
CA LYS A 558 0.10 -4.39 -14.92
C LYS A 558 0.82 -3.14 -15.43
N GLY A 559 0.08 -2.07 -15.73
CA GLY A 559 0.68 -0.83 -16.24
C GLY A 559 1.69 -0.22 -15.27
N MET A 560 1.36 -0.19 -13.97
CA MET A 560 2.26 0.35 -12.96
C MET A 560 3.47 -0.58 -12.71
N ILE A 561 3.23 -1.90 -12.71
CA ILE A 561 4.32 -2.87 -12.56
C ILE A 561 5.30 -2.75 -13.73
N MET A 562 4.77 -2.59 -14.94
CA MET A 562 5.58 -2.38 -16.15
C MET A 562 6.37 -1.07 -16.09
N GLU A 563 5.74 0.04 -15.66
CA GLU A 563 6.41 1.33 -15.49
C GLU A 563 7.55 1.25 -14.44
N GLY A 564 7.32 0.55 -13.33
CA GLY A 564 8.35 0.26 -12.34
C GLY A 564 9.50 -0.57 -12.92
N LEU A 565 9.20 -1.60 -13.70
CA LEU A 565 10.19 -2.42 -14.37
C LEU A 565 10.94 -1.65 -15.49
N GLU A 566 10.26 -0.77 -16.22
CA GLU A 566 10.88 0.11 -17.22
C GLU A 566 11.88 1.06 -16.56
N SER A 567 11.52 1.69 -15.46
CA SER A 567 12.44 2.57 -14.74
C SER A 567 13.71 1.84 -14.27
N ILE A 568 13.55 0.61 -13.80
CA ILE A 568 14.68 -0.27 -13.44
C ILE A 568 15.49 -0.65 -14.69
N THR A 569 14.84 -0.96 -15.81
CA THR A 569 15.53 -1.33 -17.05
C THR A 569 16.16 -0.15 -17.77
N GLU A 570 15.61 1.05 -17.68
CA GLU A 570 16.24 2.29 -18.20
C GLU A 570 17.52 2.63 -17.44
N GLU A 571 17.59 2.43 -16.15
CA GLU A 571 18.84 2.53 -15.39
C GLU A 571 19.87 1.47 -15.84
N ILE A 572 19.42 0.27 -16.21
CA ILE A 572 20.26 -0.77 -16.81
C ILE A 572 20.70 -0.37 -18.24
N SER A 573 19.86 0.36 -18.96
CA SER A 573 19.97 0.62 -20.40
C SER A 573 21.05 1.62 -20.80
N ASN A 574 21.52 2.43 -19.89
CA ASN A 574 22.70 3.27 -20.15
C ASN A 574 23.98 2.45 -20.37
N ASN A 575 23.89 1.09 -20.36
CA ASN A 575 24.99 0.17 -20.61
C ASN A 575 24.63 -0.91 -21.64
N PHE A 576 25.63 -1.37 -22.35
CA PHE A 576 25.79 -2.33 -23.45
C PHE A 576 24.66 -3.34 -23.79
N LEU A 577 23.85 -3.82 -22.83
CA LEU A 577 22.77 -4.77 -23.06
C LEU A 577 21.55 -4.14 -23.76
N TYR A 578 21.22 -2.89 -23.46
CA TYR A 578 20.11 -2.18 -24.11
C TYR A 578 20.35 -1.92 -25.60
N GLY A 579 21.58 -1.66 -25.98
CA GLY A 579 21.97 -1.52 -27.40
C GLY A 579 21.71 -2.79 -28.22
N ALA A 580 21.85 -3.96 -27.60
CA ALA A 580 21.60 -5.25 -28.23
C ALA A 580 20.09 -5.58 -28.36
N PHE A 581 19.26 -5.15 -27.39
CA PHE A 581 17.82 -5.36 -27.40
C PHE A 581 17.06 -4.33 -28.26
N LYS A 582 17.51 -3.07 -28.30
CA LYS A 582 16.85 -1.97 -29.01
C LYS A 582 16.84 -2.14 -30.54
N GLY A 583 17.82 -2.90 -31.11
CA GLY A 583 17.94 -3.13 -32.55
C GLY A 583 17.11 -4.28 -33.13
N THR A 584 16.49 -5.13 -32.30
CA THR A 584 15.91 -6.42 -32.74
C THR A 584 14.41 -6.58 -32.41
N GLY A 585 13.69 -5.53 -31.96
CA GLY A 585 12.30 -5.70 -31.45
C GLY A 585 12.23 -6.45 -30.12
N GLY A 586 13.37 -6.71 -29.48
CA GLY A 586 13.47 -7.52 -28.25
C GLY A 586 12.78 -6.85 -27.05
N LEU A 587 12.70 -5.51 -27.03
CA LEU A 587 12.01 -4.76 -25.98
C LEU A 587 10.48 -4.96 -26.04
N GLU A 588 9.90 -4.94 -27.25
CA GLU A 588 8.46 -5.21 -27.43
C GLU A 588 8.12 -6.67 -27.09
N LEU A 589 9.03 -7.59 -27.40
CA LEU A 589 8.86 -8.99 -27.02
C LEU A 589 8.92 -9.15 -25.49
N LEU A 590 9.89 -8.53 -24.83
CA LEU A 590 10.02 -8.53 -23.36
C LEU A 590 8.76 -7.96 -22.71
N HIS A 591 8.28 -6.81 -23.18
CA HIS A 591 7.03 -6.19 -22.70
C HIS A 591 5.84 -7.14 -22.83
N ARG A 592 5.67 -7.78 -23.98
CA ARG A 592 4.57 -8.72 -24.21
C ARG A 592 4.66 -9.96 -23.31
N VAL A 593 5.85 -10.49 -23.11
CA VAL A 593 6.07 -11.65 -22.23
C VAL A 593 5.81 -11.25 -20.78
N MET A 594 6.28 -10.10 -20.34
CA MET A 594 6.02 -9.59 -18.98
C MET A 594 4.52 -9.33 -18.75
N GLU A 595 3.81 -8.72 -19.71
CA GLU A 595 2.36 -8.56 -19.62
C GLU A 595 1.63 -9.89 -19.42
N GLN A 596 2.04 -10.92 -20.16
CA GLN A 596 1.47 -12.27 -20.04
C GLN A 596 1.85 -12.95 -18.72
N THR A 597 2.98 -12.58 -18.14
CA THR A 597 3.43 -13.10 -16.84
C THR A 597 2.65 -12.45 -15.69
N ILE A 598 2.38 -11.15 -15.75
CA ILE A 598 1.66 -10.41 -14.69
C ILE A 598 0.16 -10.75 -14.71
N GLU A 599 -0.44 -10.88 -15.90
CA GLU A 599 -1.86 -11.24 -16.09
C GLU A 599 -1.97 -12.53 -16.92
N PRO A 600 -1.57 -13.69 -16.37
CA PRO A 600 -1.56 -14.94 -17.12
C PRO A 600 -2.97 -15.43 -17.42
N VAL A 601 -3.03 -16.34 -18.42
CA VAL A 601 -4.21 -17.13 -18.73
C VAL A 601 -3.85 -18.59 -18.54
N SER A 602 -4.59 -19.30 -17.68
CA SER A 602 -4.38 -20.72 -17.40
C SER A 602 -5.59 -21.53 -17.85
N HIS A 603 -5.34 -22.70 -18.41
CA HIS A 603 -6.37 -23.70 -18.67
C HIS A 603 -6.36 -24.72 -17.53
N GLY A 604 -7.54 -25.17 -17.09
CA GLY A 604 -7.67 -26.17 -16.06
C GLY A 604 -8.45 -27.37 -16.58
N TYR A 605 -7.91 -28.56 -16.30
CA TYR A 605 -8.48 -29.84 -16.72
C TYR A 605 -8.89 -30.64 -15.48
N LEU A 606 -10.10 -31.21 -15.50
CA LEU A 606 -10.63 -31.98 -14.37
C LEU A 606 -9.73 -33.21 -14.11
N VAL A 607 -9.30 -33.35 -12.87
CA VAL A 607 -8.51 -34.51 -12.40
C VAL A 607 -9.44 -35.54 -11.78
N THR A 608 -9.22 -36.82 -12.08
CA THR A 608 -10.06 -37.89 -11.54
C THR A 608 -9.80 -38.15 -10.06
N PRO A 609 -10.83 -38.54 -9.25
CA PRO A 609 -10.73 -38.61 -7.77
C PRO A 609 -9.68 -39.55 -7.19
N ALA A 610 -9.11 -40.45 -7.98
CA ALA A 610 -8.12 -41.43 -7.52
C ALA A 610 -6.76 -40.82 -7.12
N GLU A 611 -6.50 -39.56 -7.50
CA GLU A 611 -5.22 -38.85 -7.25
C GLU A 611 -5.30 -37.83 -6.09
N MET A 612 -6.39 -37.86 -5.32
CA MET A 612 -6.75 -36.74 -4.45
C MET A 612 -7.15 -37.16 -3.04
N ALA A 613 -6.15 -37.31 -2.18
CA ALA A 613 -6.38 -37.15 -0.73
C ALA A 613 -5.69 -35.83 -0.32
N PRO A 614 -6.41 -34.71 -0.14
CA PRO A 614 -5.83 -33.53 0.44
C PRO A 614 -5.59 -33.82 1.93
N GLU A 615 -4.35 -33.75 2.39
CA GLU A 615 -4.08 -33.49 3.80
C GLU A 615 -4.63 -32.09 4.08
N GLN A 616 -5.83 -32.04 4.66
CA GLN A 616 -6.45 -30.80 5.09
C GLN A 616 -5.70 -30.28 6.32
N ARG A 617 -4.73 -29.40 6.12
CA ARG A 617 -4.30 -28.51 7.21
C ARG A 617 -5.40 -27.47 7.41
N SER A 618 -6.03 -27.50 8.59
CA SER A 618 -7.13 -26.62 8.96
C SER A 618 -6.68 -25.15 8.89
N VAL A 619 -7.29 -24.40 7.99
CA VAL A 619 -7.25 -22.93 8.06
C VAL A 619 -8.00 -22.53 9.32
N SER A 620 -7.36 -21.80 10.21
CA SER A 620 -8.03 -21.24 11.38
C SER A 620 -8.99 -20.15 10.91
N PHE A 621 -10.29 -20.43 11.03
CA PHE A 621 -11.30 -19.37 10.87
C PHE A 621 -11.10 -18.34 11.98
N LEU A 622 -11.24 -17.05 11.64
CA LEU A 622 -11.46 -16.05 12.68
C LEU A 622 -12.75 -16.44 13.41
N ASN A 623 -12.66 -16.70 14.69
CA ASN A 623 -13.87 -16.89 15.50
C ASN A 623 -14.66 -15.58 15.48
N GLU A 624 -15.99 -15.65 15.55
CA GLU A 624 -16.84 -14.45 15.67
C GLU A 624 -16.42 -13.59 16.88
N SER A 625 -15.79 -14.19 17.91
CA SER A 625 -15.19 -13.49 19.03
C SER A 625 -13.99 -12.59 18.64
N ASP A 626 -13.21 -12.97 17.64
CA ASP A 626 -12.05 -12.18 17.19
C ASP A 626 -12.46 -10.99 16.30
N CYS A 627 -13.67 -11.07 15.72
CA CYS A 627 -14.27 -9.99 14.95
C CYS A 627 -15.21 -9.09 15.77
N GLY A 628 -15.68 -9.55 16.94
CA GLY A 628 -16.70 -8.89 17.75
C GLY A 628 -16.31 -7.53 18.33
N GLU A 629 -15.02 -7.27 18.52
CA GLU A 629 -14.53 -5.98 19.02
C GLU A 629 -14.36 -4.91 17.94
N LEU A 630 -14.51 -5.28 16.66
CA LEU A 630 -14.39 -4.35 15.53
C LEU A 630 -15.72 -3.75 15.06
N SER A 631 -16.86 -4.26 15.57
CA SER A 631 -18.14 -3.62 15.36
C SER A 631 -18.23 -2.34 16.19
N ALA A 632 -18.57 -1.23 15.56
CA ALA A 632 -18.72 0.09 16.17
C ALA A 632 -19.52 -0.02 17.47
N GLU A 633 -18.93 0.42 18.58
CA GLU A 633 -19.74 0.73 19.77
C GLU A 633 -20.80 1.76 19.35
N PRO A 634 -22.09 1.52 19.63
CA PRO A 634 -23.08 2.55 19.48
C PRO A 634 -22.71 3.66 20.47
N SER A 635 -22.60 4.88 19.96
CA SER A 635 -22.46 6.08 20.79
C SER A 635 -23.55 6.04 21.84
N GLU A 636 -23.22 5.76 23.10
CA GLU A 636 -24.11 5.99 24.22
C GLU A 636 -24.43 7.48 24.26
N THR A 637 -25.59 7.85 23.73
CA THR A 637 -26.27 9.08 24.08
C THR A 637 -26.71 8.95 25.54
N THR A 638 -25.87 9.42 26.45
CA THR A 638 -26.24 9.65 27.83
C THR A 638 -27.32 10.75 27.87
N THR A 639 -28.56 10.33 27.81
CA THR A 639 -29.69 11.14 28.25
C THR A 639 -29.63 11.22 29.77
N THR A 640 -29.01 12.28 30.29
CA THR A 640 -29.16 12.69 31.69
C THR A 640 -30.58 13.18 31.89
N SER A 641 -31.44 12.33 32.41
CA SER A 641 -32.72 12.73 33.02
C SER A 641 -32.43 13.41 34.35
N TYR A 642 -32.64 14.72 34.43
CA TYR A 642 -32.74 15.42 35.69
C TYR A 642 -34.05 15.00 36.37
N SER A 643 -33.98 14.25 37.45
CA SER A 643 -35.04 14.15 38.46
C SER A 643 -34.74 15.20 39.53
N ALA A 644 -35.66 16.15 39.62
CA ALA A 644 -35.76 17.04 40.79
C ALA A 644 -36.32 16.25 41.95
N GLU A 645 -35.55 16.15 43.05
CA GLU A 645 -36.13 16.12 44.41
C GLU A 645 -35.05 16.49 45.45
N SER A 646 -35.36 17.64 46.07
CA SER A 646 -35.21 18.09 47.47
C SER A 646 -34.00 17.62 48.32
N LEU A 647 -33.25 18.52 48.71
CA LEU A 647 -32.85 19.15 50.01
C LEU A 647 -31.44 19.68 49.94
#